data_a04d07584d4635f7c1588a28b040e3e4
#
_entry.id   a04d07584d4635f7c1588a28b040e3e4
#
_cell.length_a   1.000
_cell.length_b   1.000
_cell.length_c   1.000
_cell.angle_alpha   90.00
_cell.angle_beta   90.00
_cell.angle_gamma   90.00
#
_symmetry.space_group_name_H-M   'P 1'
#
loop_
_entity.id
_entity.type
_entity.pdbx_description
1 polymer ?
#
loop_
_entity_poly.entity_id
_entity_poly.type
_entity_poly.pdbx_seq_one_letter_code
_entity_poly.pdbx_strand_id
1 'polypeptide(L)'
;MQDFVHLHVHTQYSLLDGQASVSRLVDKAMKDGMKGIAVTDHGNMFGIKEFTNYVNKKNSGPKGEIKDLKKRIAGIESGEIECEDKEAEIADCRAKMAEAESKLFKPIVGCEMYVARRTMDKKEGKPDQSGYHLIVLAKNEKGYHNLIKLVSHAWTRGYYMRPRTDRSELEKYHEGLIVCSACIGGEVPKKIINDQLEEAEEAVRWYKNLFGDDYYLELQRHKATVPRANHEAYPLQQKANAKLLELARKYDIKVICSNDVHFVDEENAEAHDRLICLSTGKDLDDPTRMLYTKQEWMKTKAEMNALFEDVPEALSNTLEILDKVEYYSIDHAPIMPTFAIPEDFGTEEGYRQKYTEKDLFDEFTQDENGKVVLDEDAANAKIKRLGGYDKLYRIKLEADYLAKLAFDGAKKLYGDPLSDEVKERLVFELYIMKTMGFPGYFLIVQDFINAARTQLGVSVGPGRGSAAGSAVAYCLGITKIDPIQYDLLFERFLNPDRISLPDIDVDFDDDGRGEVLRWVTEKYGQEKVAHIITYGTMATKMAIKDVARVQKLPLSESDRLCKLVPDKIPDKKLNLPNAIAYVPELQAAEASPDPLVRDTMKYAKMLEGNVRGTGVHACGTIICRDDITDWVPVSTADDKETGEKMLVTQYEGSVIEDTGLIKMDFLGLKTLSIIKEAVANVRLHRGLELDIDKISISDPATYKLYCDGRTIGTFQFESAGMQKYLRELQPSTFEDLIA
;
A
#
# COMPACT_ATOMS: atom_id res chain seq x y z
N MET A 1 -26.99 -24.34 15.91
CA MET A 1 -26.37 -23.51 14.84
C MET A 1 -24.88 -23.63 14.99
N GLN A 2 -24.17 -24.04 13.93
CA GLN A 2 -22.70 -24.09 13.90
C GLN A 2 -22.14 -22.67 13.80
N ASP A 3 -21.01 -22.42 14.43
CA ASP A 3 -20.26 -21.19 14.20
C ASP A 3 -19.58 -21.24 12.82
N PHE A 4 -19.31 -20.05 12.24
CA PHE A 4 -18.88 -19.96 10.85
C PHE A 4 -18.11 -18.65 10.61
N VAL A 5 -17.14 -18.70 9.71
CA VAL A 5 -16.46 -17.51 9.16
C VAL A 5 -16.34 -17.62 7.65
N HIS A 6 -16.43 -16.50 6.95
CA HIS A 6 -16.23 -16.45 5.49
C HIS A 6 -14.74 -16.55 5.13
N LEU A 7 -14.41 -17.50 4.27
CA LEU A 7 -13.05 -17.78 3.83
C LEU A 7 -12.80 -17.53 2.33
N HIS A 8 -13.83 -17.19 1.58
CA HIS A 8 -13.76 -16.88 0.16
C HIS A 8 -14.53 -15.57 -0.09
N VAL A 9 -13.80 -14.47 -0.09
CA VAL A 9 -14.38 -13.12 -0.08
C VAL A 9 -13.63 -12.21 -1.03
N HIS A 10 -14.37 -11.60 -1.95
CA HIS A 10 -13.87 -10.58 -2.87
C HIS A 10 -14.27 -9.19 -2.39
N THR A 11 -13.29 -8.30 -2.33
CA THR A 11 -13.50 -6.89 -2.04
C THR A 11 -13.57 -6.07 -3.33
N GLN A 12 -13.73 -4.77 -3.21
CA GLN A 12 -13.60 -3.84 -4.34
C GLN A 12 -12.23 -3.90 -5.05
N TYR A 13 -11.25 -4.56 -4.47
CA TYR A 13 -9.93 -4.78 -5.07
C TYR A 13 -9.87 -5.99 -6.00
N SER A 14 -10.92 -6.79 -6.07
CA SER A 14 -11.23 -7.62 -7.25
C SER A 14 -11.84 -6.70 -8.32
N LEU A 15 -10.97 -6.03 -9.07
CA LEU A 15 -11.29 -4.85 -9.88
C LEU A 15 -12.47 -5.07 -10.82
N LEU A 16 -13.48 -4.22 -10.70
CA LEU A 16 -14.75 -4.26 -11.45
C LEU A 16 -15.50 -5.60 -11.36
N ASP A 17 -15.21 -6.40 -10.34
CA ASP A 17 -15.87 -7.66 -10.03
C ASP A 17 -16.41 -7.68 -8.60
N GLY A 18 -15.62 -7.24 -7.62
CA GLY A 18 -16.08 -7.05 -6.25
C GLY A 18 -16.66 -5.65 -5.99
N GLN A 19 -17.79 -5.60 -5.29
CA GLN A 19 -18.45 -4.34 -4.90
C GLN A 19 -18.34 -4.06 -3.39
N ALA A 20 -17.81 -5.00 -2.61
CA ALA A 20 -17.72 -4.92 -1.17
C ALA A 20 -16.53 -4.06 -0.72
N SER A 21 -16.77 -3.04 0.11
CA SER A 21 -15.67 -2.35 0.79
C SER A 21 -15.15 -3.17 1.99
N VAL A 22 -13.86 -3.08 2.25
CA VAL A 22 -13.19 -3.79 3.36
C VAL A 22 -13.86 -3.48 4.70
N SER A 23 -14.11 -2.21 4.97
CA SER A 23 -14.71 -1.77 6.24
C SER A 23 -16.10 -2.35 6.46
N ARG A 24 -16.97 -2.35 5.43
CA ARG A 24 -18.33 -2.90 5.54
C ARG A 24 -18.33 -4.40 5.75
N LEU A 25 -17.43 -5.14 5.10
CA LEU A 25 -17.26 -6.58 5.31
C LEU A 25 -16.88 -6.90 6.75
N VAL A 26 -15.86 -6.24 7.27
CA VAL A 26 -15.40 -6.44 8.66
C VAL A 26 -16.49 -6.07 9.67
N ASP A 27 -17.13 -4.92 9.48
CA ASP A 27 -18.21 -4.46 10.39
C ASP A 27 -19.39 -5.41 10.41
N LYS A 28 -19.82 -5.93 9.25
CA LYS A 28 -20.90 -6.91 9.17
C LYS A 28 -20.53 -8.25 9.83
N ALA A 29 -19.29 -8.73 9.60
CA ALA A 29 -18.79 -9.95 10.23
C ALA A 29 -18.77 -9.83 11.76
N MET A 30 -18.26 -8.72 12.28
CA MET A 30 -18.23 -8.45 13.72
C MET A 30 -19.62 -8.32 14.31
N LYS A 31 -20.54 -7.63 13.61
CA LYS A 31 -21.93 -7.49 14.04
C LYS A 31 -22.67 -8.83 14.12
N ASP A 32 -22.38 -9.74 13.21
CA ASP A 32 -22.95 -11.11 13.20
C ASP A 32 -22.25 -12.06 14.20
N GLY A 33 -21.26 -11.56 14.95
CA GLY A 33 -20.53 -12.33 15.94
C GLY A 33 -19.52 -13.32 15.34
N MET A 34 -19.11 -13.15 14.11
CA MET A 34 -17.99 -13.91 13.54
C MET A 34 -16.67 -13.52 14.20
N LYS A 35 -15.75 -14.46 14.36
CA LYS A 35 -14.48 -14.24 15.04
C LYS A 35 -13.34 -13.83 14.09
N GLY A 36 -13.61 -13.79 12.81
CA GLY A 36 -12.68 -13.41 11.75
C GLY A 36 -13.33 -13.41 10.39
N ILE A 37 -12.58 -13.00 9.39
CA ILE A 37 -12.95 -13.05 7.98
C ILE A 37 -11.69 -13.15 7.14
N ALA A 38 -11.76 -13.83 5.98
CA ALA A 38 -10.70 -13.80 4.99
C ALA A 38 -10.97 -12.72 3.93
N VAL A 39 -9.90 -12.22 3.31
CA VAL A 39 -9.94 -11.47 2.06
C VAL A 39 -9.14 -12.26 1.03
N THR A 40 -9.78 -12.62 -0.09
CA THR A 40 -9.24 -13.49 -1.13
C THR A 40 -9.53 -12.93 -2.52
N ASP A 41 -9.03 -11.74 -2.82
CA ASP A 41 -9.25 -11.06 -4.10
C ASP A 41 -8.61 -11.81 -5.28
N HIS A 42 -9.13 -11.59 -6.47
CA HIS A 42 -8.67 -12.21 -7.72
C HIS A 42 -7.23 -11.84 -8.06
N GLY A 43 -6.30 -12.76 -7.88
CA GLY A 43 -4.92 -12.68 -8.35
C GLY A 43 -4.11 -11.53 -7.76
N ASN A 44 -4.56 -10.90 -6.68
CA ASN A 44 -3.86 -9.78 -6.08
C ASN A 44 -4.02 -9.71 -4.54
N MET A 45 -3.19 -8.88 -3.93
CA MET A 45 -3.22 -8.56 -2.51
C MET A 45 -3.45 -7.06 -2.28
N PHE A 46 -4.05 -6.35 -3.23
CA PHE A 46 -4.22 -4.91 -3.22
C PHE A 46 -4.86 -4.38 -1.93
N GLY A 47 -5.89 -5.04 -1.44
CA GLY A 47 -6.66 -4.65 -0.27
C GLY A 47 -6.11 -5.13 1.07
N ILE A 48 -5.06 -5.94 1.08
CA ILE A 48 -4.60 -6.62 2.30
C ILE A 48 -4.09 -5.65 3.36
N LYS A 49 -3.35 -4.62 2.98
CA LYS A 49 -2.84 -3.64 3.95
C LYS A 49 -3.97 -2.80 4.56
N GLU A 50 -4.93 -2.36 3.75
CA GLU A 50 -6.15 -1.70 4.24
C GLU A 50 -6.92 -2.61 5.20
N PHE A 51 -7.08 -3.88 4.83
CA PHE A 51 -7.79 -4.87 5.62
C PHE A 51 -7.15 -5.09 6.99
N THR A 52 -5.86 -5.35 7.05
CA THR A 52 -5.15 -5.56 8.31
C THR A 52 -5.15 -4.31 9.18
N ASN A 53 -4.96 -3.13 8.59
CA ASN A 53 -5.05 -1.85 9.30
C ASN A 53 -6.44 -1.63 9.92
N TYR A 54 -7.49 -1.89 9.14
CA TYR A 54 -8.86 -1.72 9.63
C TYR A 54 -9.18 -2.66 10.80
N VAL A 55 -8.82 -3.95 10.68
CA VAL A 55 -8.98 -4.93 11.76
C VAL A 55 -8.15 -4.55 12.99
N ASN A 56 -6.89 -4.12 12.81
CA ASN A 56 -6.04 -3.66 13.92
C ASN A 56 -6.66 -2.47 14.65
N LYS A 57 -7.28 -1.54 13.92
CA LYS A 57 -8.02 -0.42 14.52
C LYS A 57 -9.21 -0.91 15.36
N LYS A 58 -9.98 -1.88 14.87
CA LYS A 58 -11.10 -2.47 15.62
C LYS A 58 -10.63 -3.21 16.88
N ASN A 59 -9.47 -3.88 16.80
CA ASN A 59 -8.87 -4.61 17.89
C ASN A 59 -8.10 -3.73 18.89
N SER A 60 -7.97 -2.43 18.68
CA SER A 60 -7.13 -1.55 19.51
C SER A 60 -7.54 -1.53 21.00
N GLY A 61 -8.83 -1.54 21.28
CA GLY A 61 -9.35 -1.59 22.65
C GLY A 61 -8.93 -2.88 23.38
N PRO A 62 -9.35 -4.06 22.90
CA PRO A 62 -8.94 -5.34 23.50
C PRO A 62 -7.43 -5.53 23.60
N LYS A 63 -6.66 -5.14 22.56
CA LYS A 63 -5.19 -5.20 22.58
C LYS A 63 -4.58 -4.28 23.67
N GLY A 64 -5.15 -3.10 23.85
CA GLY A 64 -4.75 -2.17 24.90
C GLY A 64 -4.99 -2.78 26.30
N GLU A 65 -6.17 -3.33 26.54
CA GLU A 65 -6.54 -3.99 27.77
C GLU A 65 -5.60 -5.18 28.08
N ILE A 66 -5.32 -6.02 27.09
CA ILE A 66 -4.37 -7.16 27.23
C ILE A 66 -2.98 -6.65 27.60
N LYS A 67 -2.50 -5.58 26.96
CA LYS A 67 -1.19 -4.99 27.25
C LYS A 67 -1.10 -4.47 28.68
N ASP A 68 -2.13 -3.77 29.13
CA ASP A 68 -2.16 -3.20 30.49
C ASP A 68 -2.25 -4.30 31.56
N LEU A 69 -3.05 -5.35 31.30
CA LEU A 69 -3.13 -6.52 32.20
C LEU A 69 -1.80 -7.27 32.26
N LYS A 70 -1.09 -7.43 31.14
CA LYS A 70 0.25 -8.02 31.12
C LYS A 70 1.26 -7.22 31.96
N LYS A 71 1.23 -5.88 31.82
CA LYS A 71 2.08 -5.00 32.63
C LYS A 71 1.74 -5.13 34.13
N ARG A 72 0.46 -5.20 34.47
CA ARG A 72 0.01 -5.36 35.85
C ARG A 72 0.49 -6.68 36.42
N ILE A 73 0.36 -7.79 35.68
CA ILE A 73 0.86 -9.11 36.12
C ILE A 73 2.38 -9.04 36.35
N ALA A 74 3.14 -8.48 35.42
CA ALA A 74 4.60 -8.34 35.55
C ALA A 74 4.98 -7.48 36.78
N GLY A 75 4.28 -6.37 37.03
CA GLY A 75 4.50 -5.52 38.20
C GLY A 75 4.18 -6.22 39.52
N ILE A 76 3.17 -7.11 39.57
CA ILE A 76 2.85 -7.91 40.74
C ILE A 76 3.92 -9.01 40.96
N GLU A 77 4.36 -9.67 39.87
CA GLU A 77 5.40 -10.71 39.91
C GLU A 77 6.76 -10.13 40.34
N SER A 78 7.13 -8.93 39.85
CA SER A 78 8.37 -8.24 40.25
C SER A 78 8.30 -7.62 41.64
N GLY A 79 7.12 -7.42 42.20
CA GLY A 79 6.91 -6.78 43.51
C GLY A 79 6.85 -5.24 43.43
N GLU A 80 6.81 -4.65 42.26
CA GLU A 80 6.58 -3.21 42.07
C GLU A 80 5.15 -2.80 42.41
N ILE A 81 4.18 -3.73 42.26
CA ILE A 81 2.78 -3.55 42.64
C ILE A 81 2.48 -4.42 43.87
N GLU A 82 2.21 -3.77 45.01
CA GLU A 82 1.79 -4.42 46.22
C GLU A 82 0.29 -4.78 46.15
N CYS A 83 -0.06 -6.02 46.50
CA CYS A 83 -1.44 -6.50 46.65
C CYS A 83 -1.54 -7.51 47.81
N GLU A 84 -2.73 -7.60 48.41
CA GLU A 84 -2.98 -8.48 49.60
C GLU A 84 -2.87 -9.96 49.25
N ASP A 85 -3.36 -10.37 48.08
CA ASP A 85 -3.29 -11.73 47.54
C ASP A 85 -2.79 -11.73 46.11
N LYS A 86 -1.50 -11.99 45.92
CA LYS A 86 -0.83 -11.98 44.63
C LYS A 86 -1.41 -13.03 43.67
N GLU A 87 -1.69 -14.23 44.15
CA GLU A 87 -2.19 -15.32 43.31
C GLU A 87 -3.61 -15.06 42.83
N ALA A 88 -4.47 -14.54 43.71
CA ALA A 88 -5.84 -14.17 43.33
C ALA A 88 -5.89 -13.02 42.32
N GLU A 89 -5.06 -11.99 42.52
CA GLU A 89 -4.99 -10.81 41.63
C GLU A 89 -4.45 -11.20 40.25
N ILE A 90 -3.42 -12.05 40.18
CA ILE A 90 -2.89 -12.55 38.89
C ILE A 90 -3.93 -13.43 38.19
N ALA A 91 -4.67 -14.27 38.94
CA ALA A 91 -5.74 -15.09 38.38
C ALA A 91 -6.88 -14.23 37.80
N ASP A 92 -7.30 -13.17 38.48
CA ASP A 92 -8.29 -12.20 37.99
C ASP A 92 -7.79 -11.48 36.73
N CYS A 93 -6.54 -11.01 36.73
CA CYS A 93 -5.93 -10.41 35.55
C CYS A 93 -5.90 -11.37 34.38
N ARG A 94 -5.57 -12.64 34.58
CA ARG A 94 -5.57 -13.66 33.52
C ARG A 94 -6.97 -13.94 32.99
N ALA A 95 -7.98 -13.98 33.88
CA ALA A 95 -9.38 -14.16 33.47
C ALA A 95 -9.87 -12.98 32.59
N LYS A 96 -9.57 -11.73 33.00
CA LYS A 96 -9.88 -10.53 32.23
C LYS A 96 -9.12 -10.51 30.89
N MET A 97 -7.88 -10.96 30.89
CA MET A 97 -7.09 -11.07 29.66
C MET A 97 -7.71 -12.08 28.69
N ALA A 98 -8.13 -13.26 29.17
CA ALA A 98 -8.83 -14.24 28.34
C ALA A 98 -10.17 -13.70 27.79
N GLU A 99 -10.90 -12.92 28.58
CA GLU A 99 -12.10 -12.23 28.10
C GLU A 99 -11.78 -11.22 26.98
N ALA A 100 -10.74 -10.38 27.16
CA ALA A 100 -10.30 -9.43 26.15
C ALA A 100 -9.80 -10.14 24.87
N GLU A 101 -9.06 -11.24 25.02
CA GLU A 101 -8.63 -12.09 23.89
C GLU A 101 -9.81 -12.67 23.12
N SER A 102 -10.89 -13.05 23.82
CA SER A 102 -12.11 -13.56 23.16
C SER A 102 -12.84 -12.52 22.30
N LYS A 103 -12.56 -11.24 22.51
CA LYS A 103 -13.13 -10.11 21.74
C LYS A 103 -12.31 -9.77 20.50
N LEU A 104 -11.10 -10.33 20.34
CA LEU A 104 -10.27 -10.08 19.19
C LEU A 104 -10.90 -10.68 17.93
N PHE A 105 -10.88 -9.88 16.86
CA PHE A 105 -11.27 -10.30 15.53
C PHE A 105 -10.03 -10.65 14.71
N LYS A 106 -10.01 -11.80 14.03
CA LYS A 106 -8.83 -12.30 13.32
C LYS A 106 -8.91 -11.99 11.82
N PRO A 107 -7.97 -11.22 11.27
CA PRO A 107 -7.85 -11.08 9.81
C PRO A 107 -7.18 -12.32 9.23
N ILE A 108 -7.75 -12.89 8.17
CA ILE A 108 -7.15 -13.98 7.41
C ILE A 108 -6.74 -13.41 6.06
N VAL A 109 -5.43 -13.33 5.87
CA VAL A 109 -4.82 -12.83 4.63
C VAL A 109 -4.82 -13.92 3.59
N GLY A 110 -5.35 -13.65 2.41
CA GLY A 110 -5.40 -14.61 1.34
C GLY A 110 -5.45 -13.99 -0.05
N CYS A 111 -5.53 -14.85 -1.05
CA CYS A 111 -5.71 -14.50 -2.45
C CYS A 111 -6.39 -15.66 -3.17
N GLU A 112 -7.32 -15.37 -4.07
CA GLU A 112 -7.77 -16.34 -5.06
C GLU A 112 -6.79 -16.33 -6.22
N MET A 113 -5.89 -17.32 -6.22
CA MET A 113 -4.86 -17.46 -7.25
C MET A 113 -5.44 -18.06 -8.53
N TYR A 114 -4.83 -17.71 -9.65
CA TYR A 114 -5.02 -18.41 -10.93
C TYR A 114 -3.87 -19.41 -11.11
N VAL A 115 -4.18 -20.69 -11.14
CA VAL A 115 -3.19 -21.77 -11.37
C VAL A 115 -3.19 -22.14 -12.84
N ALA A 116 -2.08 -21.94 -13.53
CA ALA A 116 -1.95 -22.23 -14.95
C ALA A 116 -2.30 -23.72 -15.26
N ARG A 117 -3.01 -23.94 -16.34
CA ARG A 117 -3.40 -25.30 -16.76
C ARG A 117 -2.23 -26.15 -17.20
N ARG A 118 -1.18 -25.52 -17.71
CA ARG A 118 0.12 -26.14 -18.05
C ARG A 118 1.19 -25.60 -17.10
N THR A 119 2.02 -24.68 -17.55
CA THR A 119 2.96 -23.94 -16.70
C THR A 119 2.75 -22.45 -16.89
N MET A 120 3.15 -21.64 -15.93
CA MET A 120 2.97 -20.19 -16.01
C MET A 120 3.82 -19.53 -17.11
N ASP A 121 4.86 -20.22 -17.59
CA ASP A 121 5.71 -19.73 -18.68
C ASP A 121 5.08 -19.97 -20.07
N LYS A 122 4.09 -20.87 -20.18
CA LYS A 122 3.33 -21.09 -21.42
C LYS A 122 2.29 -19.98 -21.61
N LYS A 123 2.35 -19.32 -22.76
CA LYS A 123 1.51 -18.15 -23.09
C LYS A 123 0.97 -18.26 -24.52
N GLU A 124 0.29 -19.37 -24.82
CA GLU A 124 -0.11 -19.77 -26.17
C GLU A 124 -1.62 -20.04 -26.25
N GLY A 125 -2.36 -19.06 -26.74
CA GLY A 125 -3.79 -19.20 -27.04
C GLY A 125 -4.70 -19.35 -25.82
N LYS A 126 -5.95 -19.75 -26.07
CA LYS A 126 -7.01 -19.81 -25.04
C LYS A 126 -6.70 -20.66 -23.79
N PRO A 127 -6.02 -21.83 -23.89
CA PRO A 127 -5.74 -22.64 -22.70
C PRO A 127 -4.93 -21.92 -21.64
N ASP A 128 -4.05 -20.99 -22.06
CA ASP A 128 -3.14 -20.30 -21.17
C ASP A 128 -3.61 -18.90 -20.73
N GLN A 129 -4.70 -18.37 -21.31
CA GLN A 129 -5.19 -17.01 -21.05
C GLN A 129 -5.70 -16.80 -19.61
N SER A 130 -5.97 -17.87 -18.89
CA SER A 130 -6.40 -17.85 -17.51
C SER A 130 -5.90 -19.12 -16.80
N GLY A 131 -6.24 -19.28 -15.54
CA GLY A 131 -5.93 -20.46 -14.76
C GLY A 131 -7.14 -20.97 -14.01
N TYR A 132 -6.95 -22.08 -13.29
CA TYR A 132 -7.90 -22.56 -12.31
C TYR A 132 -7.87 -21.71 -11.06
N HIS A 133 -9.01 -21.42 -10.49
CA HIS A 133 -9.09 -20.70 -9.21
C HIS A 133 -8.61 -21.59 -8.06
N LEU A 134 -7.90 -20.99 -7.13
CA LEU A 134 -7.42 -21.65 -5.93
C LEU A 134 -7.40 -20.65 -4.78
N ILE A 135 -8.08 -20.96 -3.68
CA ILE A 135 -8.02 -20.12 -2.47
C ILE A 135 -6.75 -20.47 -1.71
N VAL A 136 -5.93 -19.46 -1.49
CA VAL A 136 -4.66 -19.57 -0.75
C VAL A 136 -4.69 -18.61 0.43
N LEU A 137 -4.56 -19.14 1.64
CA LEU A 137 -4.60 -18.39 2.89
C LEU A 137 -3.25 -18.46 3.58
N ALA A 138 -2.77 -17.34 4.08
CA ALA A 138 -1.54 -17.27 4.86
C ALA A 138 -1.79 -17.61 6.33
N LYS A 139 -1.35 -18.77 6.76
CA LYS A 139 -1.55 -19.29 8.11
C LYS A 139 -0.73 -18.54 9.16
N ASN A 140 0.47 -18.11 8.78
CA ASN A 140 1.44 -17.43 9.64
C ASN A 140 2.32 -16.47 8.83
N GLU A 141 3.27 -15.83 9.47
CA GLU A 141 4.18 -14.88 8.82
C GLU A 141 4.97 -15.52 7.66
N LYS A 142 5.44 -16.75 7.83
CA LYS A 142 6.11 -17.50 6.73
C LYS A 142 5.17 -17.69 5.54
N GLY A 143 3.93 -18.08 5.81
CA GLY A 143 2.88 -18.20 4.77
C GLY A 143 2.59 -16.86 4.09
N TYR A 144 2.57 -15.77 4.84
CA TYR A 144 2.40 -14.44 4.27
C TYR A 144 3.52 -14.08 3.28
N HIS A 145 4.77 -14.30 3.65
CA HIS A 145 5.91 -14.07 2.74
C HIS A 145 5.90 -15.00 1.52
N ASN A 146 5.50 -16.26 1.69
CA ASN A 146 5.35 -17.18 0.57
C ASN A 146 4.19 -16.78 -0.35
N LEU A 147 3.08 -16.29 0.19
CA LEU A 147 1.96 -15.75 -0.60
C LEU A 147 2.39 -14.53 -1.41
N ILE A 148 3.17 -13.63 -0.82
CA ILE A 148 3.77 -12.49 -1.55
C ILE A 148 4.57 -12.98 -2.75
N LYS A 149 5.43 -14.00 -2.57
CA LYS A 149 6.24 -14.57 -3.67
C LYS A 149 5.34 -15.15 -4.78
N LEU A 150 4.35 -15.94 -4.42
CA LEU A 150 3.41 -16.52 -5.38
C LEU A 150 2.66 -15.44 -6.18
N VAL A 151 2.08 -14.47 -5.50
CA VAL A 151 1.33 -13.39 -6.16
C VAL A 151 2.25 -12.52 -7.02
N SER A 152 3.41 -12.15 -6.52
CA SER A 152 4.37 -11.31 -7.24
C SER A 152 4.92 -11.99 -8.48
N HIS A 153 5.29 -13.28 -8.40
CA HIS A 153 5.74 -14.05 -9.57
C HIS A 153 4.62 -14.27 -10.59
N ALA A 154 3.37 -14.40 -10.13
CA ALA A 154 2.22 -14.47 -11.02
C ALA A 154 2.10 -13.21 -11.91
N TRP A 155 2.37 -12.03 -11.34
CA TRP A 155 2.38 -10.76 -12.07
C TRP A 155 3.62 -10.57 -12.93
N THR A 156 4.81 -10.84 -12.41
CA THR A 156 6.09 -10.56 -13.10
C THR A 156 6.47 -11.60 -14.14
N ARG A 157 6.11 -12.85 -13.94
CA ARG A 157 6.46 -13.97 -14.83
C ARG A 157 5.25 -14.65 -15.47
N GLY A 158 4.21 -14.90 -14.68
CA GLY A 158 3.07 -15.71 -15.08
C GLY A 158 1.93 -14.95 -15.78
N TYR A 159 2.04 -13.64 -15.96
CA TYR A 159 0.96 -12.85 -16.54
C TYR A 159 0.71 -13.17 -18.01
N TYR A 160 -0.50 -13.67 -18.29
CA TYR A 160 -1.05 -13.81 -19.63
C TYR A 160 -2.57 -13.68 -19.54
N MET A 161 -3.10 -12.48 -19.81
CA MET A 161 -4.47 -12.03 -19.54
C MET A 161 -4.86 -12.03 -18.05
N ARG A 162 -4.28 -12.88 -17.23
CA ARG A 162 -4.42 -12.97 -15.78
C ARG A 162 -3.05 -13.28 -15.16
N PRO A 163 -2.80 -12.88 -13.92
CA PRO A 163 -1.59 -13.25 -13.19
C PRO A 163 -1.71 -14.71 -12.73
N ARG A 164 -0.89 -15.61 -13.29
CA ARG A 164 -0.97 -17.04 -13.06
C ARG A 164 0.24 -17.57 -12.31
N THR A 165 0.00 -18.36 -11.31
CA THR A 165 0.99 -19.26 -10.72
C THR A 165 0.91 -20.63 -11.36
N ASP A 166 1.72 -21.59 -10.93
CA ASP A 166 1.63 -22.99 -11.32
C ASP A 166 2.03 -23.93 -10.20
N ARG A 167 1.95 -25.24 -10.44
CA ARG A 167 2.29 -26.27 -9.45
C ARG A 167 3.75 -26.18 -8.99
N SER A 168 4.69 -25.85 -9.85
CA SER A 168 6.11 -25.69 -9.52
C SER A 168 6.33 -24.57 -8.51
N GLU A 169 5.68 -23.44 -8.70
CA GLU A 169 5.72 -22.32 -7.74
C GLU A 169 5.06 -22.69 -6.41
N LEU A 170 3.92 -23.38 -6.44
CA LEU A 170 3.24 -23.86 -5.23
C LEU A 170 4.12 -24.84 -4.43
N GLU A 171 4.83 -25.76 -5.10
CA GLU A 171 5.78 -26.66 -4.45
C GLU A 171 6.90 -25.93 -3.74
N LYS A 172 7.40 -24.85 -4.35
CA LYS A 172 8.49 -24.04 -3.80
C LYS A 172 8.06 -23.21 -2.60
N TYR A 173 6.83 -22.68 -2.61
CA TYR A 173 6.34 -21.70 -1.64
C TYR A 173 5.13 -22.17 -0.82
N HIS A 174 4.97 -23.48 -0.62
CA HIS A 174 3.79 -24.06 0.05
C HIS A 174 3.77 -23.88 1.56
N GLU A 175 4.92 -23.69 2.21
CA GLU A 175 5.03 -23.64 3.65
C GLU A 175 4.23 -22.47 4.26
N GLY A 176 3.46 -22.76 5.31
CA GLY A 176 2.65 -21.76 6.02
C GLY A 176 1.35 -21.38 5.29
N LEU A 177 0.96 -22.11 4.25
CA LEU A 177 -0.26 -21.84 3.49
C LEU A 177 -1.35 -22.87 3.79
N ILE A 178 -2.59 -22.41 3.81
CA ILE A 178 -3.80 -23.23 3.78
C ILE A 178 -4.45 -23.01 2.41
N VAL A 179 -4.87 -24.11 1.79
CA VAL A 179 -5.39 -24.09 0.41
C VAL A 179 -6.78 -24.72 0.35
N CYS A 180 -7.70 -24.08 -0.38
CA CYS A 180 -9.04 -24.57 -0.61
C CYS A 180 -9.33 -24.68 -2.11
N SER A 181 -10.16 -25.64 -2.50
CA SER A 181 -10.44 -25.99 -3.91
C SER A 181 -11.20 -24.95 -4.71
N ALA A 182 -11.60 -23.84 -4.09
CA ALA A 182 -12.31 -22.70 -4.68
C ALA A 182 -13.71 -23.04 -5.23
N CYS A 183 -14.20 -22.19 -6.15
CA CYS A 183 -15.52 -22.27 -6.77
C CYS A 183 -15.54 -23.23 -7.97
N ILE A 184 -16.60 -23.22 -8.79
CA ILE A 184 -16.69 -24.01 -10.04
C ILE A 184 -15.58 -23.66 -11.06
N GLY A 185 -14.86 -22.56 -10.87
CA GLY A 185 -13.66 -22.20 -11.61
C GLY A 185 -12.39 -22.89 -11.13
N GLY A 186 -12.42 -23.55 -9.98
CA GLY A 186 -11.28 -24.30 -9.43
C GLY A 186 -10.93 -25.54 -10.26
N GLU A 187 -9.70 -26.03 -10.13
CA GLU A 187 -9.21 -27.17 -10.90
C GLU A 187 -10.05 -28.43 -10.67
N VAL A 188 -10.26 -28.81 -9.42
CA VAL A 188 -10.99 -30.03 -9.07
C VAL A 188 -12.49 -29.91 -9.44
N PRO A 189 -13.22 -28.87 -9.02
CA PRO A 189 -14.63 -28.73 -9.41
C PRO A 189 -14.83 -28.68 -10.92
N LYS A 190 -13.98 -27.96 -11.64
CA LYS A 190 -14.11 -27.82 -13.10
C LYS A 190 -13.89 -29.13 -13.84
N LYS A 191 -12.91 -29.91 -13.41
CA LYS A 191 -12.67 -31.27 -13.96
C LYS A 191 -13.85 -32.20 -13.68
N ILE A 192 -14.44 -32.13 -12.50
CA ILE A 192 -15.66 -32.90 -12.17
C ILE A 192 -16.82 -32.49 -13.08
N ILE A 193 -17.07 -31.20 -13.25
CA ILE A 193 -18.15 -30.68 -14.11
C ILE A 193 -17.98 -31.14 -15.55
N ASN A 194 -16.76 -31.24 -16.04
CA ASN A 194 -16.42 -31.68 -17.39
C ASN A 194 -16.26 -33.20 -17.52
N ASP A 195 -16.67 -34.00 -16.53
CA ASP A 195 -16.58 -35.46 -16.50
C ASP A 195 -15.14 -36.01 -16.58
N GLN A 196 -14.15 -35.20 -16.25
CA GLN A 196 -12.72 -35.57 -16.18
C GLN A 196 -12.39 -36.06 -14.76
N LEU A 197 -13.02 -37.15 -14.36
CA LEU A 197 -12.98 -37.63 -12.97
C LEU A 197 -11.61 -38.14 -12.53
N GLU A 198 -10.87 -38.78 -13.42
CA GLU A 198 -9.50 -39.30 -13.13
C GLU A 198 -8.52 -38.11 -12.90
N GLU A 199 -8.61 -37.08 -13.75
CA GLU A 199 -7.79 -35.88 -13.62
C GLU A 199 -8.19 -35.04 -12.38
N ALA A 200 -9.48 -35.02 -12.03
CA ALA A 200 -9.94 -34.39 -10.81
C ALA A 200 -9.37 -35.06 -9.56
N GLU A 201 -9.38 -36.40 -9.56
CA GLU A 201 -8.83 -37.20 -8.47
C GLU A 201 -7.31 -37.10 -8.37
N GLU A 202 -6.60 -37.04 -9.51
CA GLU A 202 -5.16 -36.76 -9.56
C GLU A 202 -4.84 -35.41 -8.91
N ALA A 203 -5.60 -34.36 -9.23
CA ALA A 203 -5.41 -33.04 -8.66
C ALA A 203 -5.64 -33.06 -7.14
N VAL A 204 -6.69 -33.72 -6.64
CA VAL A 204 -6.95 -33.88 -5.22
C VAL A 204 -5.76 -34.55 -4.52
N ARG A 205 -5.23 -35.64 -5.06
CA ARG A 205 -4.05 -36.29 -4.50
C ARG A 205 -2.84 -35.40 -4.48
N TRP A 206 -2.60 -34.65 -5.56
CA TRP A 206 -1.48 -33.74 -5.66
C TRP A 206 -1.54 -32.65 -4.56
N TYR A 207 -2.69 -31.99 -4.42
CA TYR A 207 -2.87 -30.95 -3.37
C TYR A 207 -2.81 -31.55 -1.96
N LYS A 208 -3.42 -32.70 -1.71
CA LYS A 208 -3.36 -33.38 -0.40
C LYS A 208 -1.92 -33.77 -0.04
N ASN A 209 -1.16 -34.29 -1.01
CA ASN A 209 0.25 -34.64 -0.78
C ASN A 209 1.11 -33.43 -0.45
N LEU A 210 0.88 -32.28 -1.11
CA LEU A 210 1.66 -31.07 -0.88
C LEU A 210 1.29 -30.35 0.41
N PHE A 211 0.00 -30.18 0.69
CA PHE A 211 -0.50 -29.36 1.80
C PHE A 211 -0.94 -30.18 3.02
N GLY A 212 -1.09 -31.48 2.88
CA GLY A 212 -1.51 -32.35 3.98
C GLY A 212 -2.88 -31.94 4.56
N ASP A 213 -2.94 -31.72 5.86
CA ASP A 213 -4.15 -31.30 6.57
C ASP A 213 -4.49 -29.81 6.40
N ASP A 214 -3.67 -29.05 5.69
CA ASP A 214 -3.93 -27.66 5.30
C ASP A 214 -4.59 -27.56 3.90
N TYR A 215 -5.04 -28.71 3.34
CA TYR A 215 -5.86 -28.76 2.13
C TYR A 215 -7.33 -29.06 2.45
N TYR A 216 -8.24 -28.24 1.93
CA TYR A 216 -9.69 -28.35 2.13
C TYR A 216 -10.41 -28.38 0.80
N LEU A 217 -11.51 -29.16 0.72
CA LEU A 217 -12.44 -29.11 -0.39
C LEU A 217 -13.57 -28.14 -0.05
N GLU A 218 -13.91 -27.29 -1.00
CA GLU A 218 -14.82 -26.17 -0.80
C GLU A 218 -16.16 -26.40 -1.48
N LEU A 219 -17.24 -26.27 -0.72
CA LEU A 219 -18.61 -26.43 -1.21
C LEU A 219 -19.28 -25.05 -1.32
N GLN A 220 -19.97 -24.83 -2.44
CA GLN A 220 -20.76 -23.60 -2.67
C GLN A 220 -22.15 -23.93 -3.17
N ARG A 221 -23.13 -23.13 -2.80
CA ARG A 221 -24.54 -23.28 -3.19
C ARG A 221 -25.15 -21.93 -3.50
N HIS A 222 -25.31 -21.62 -4.79
CA HIS A 222 -25.89 -20.38 -5.28
C HIS A 222 -27.12 -20.68 -6.16
N LYS A 223 -28.28 -20.83 -5.54
CA LYS A 223 -29.54 -21.05 -6.27
C LYS A 223 -30.18 -19.71 -6.62
N ALA A 224 -30.08 -19.33 -7.89
CA ALA A 224 -30.71 -18.10 -8.39
C ALA A 224 -32.22 -18.12 -8.20
N THR A 225 -32.77 -17.00 -7.70
CA THR A 225 -34.22 -16.85 -7.40
C THR A 225 -34.88 -15.78 -8.23
N VAL A 226 -34.16 -15.03 -9.04
CA VAL A 226 -34.68 -13.91 -9.85
C VAL A 226 -34.43 -14.15 -11.34
N PRO A 227 -35.28 -13.64 -12.25
CA PRO A 227 -35.18 -13.95 -13.67
C PRO A 227 -33.85 -13.56 -14.34
N ARG A 228 -33.28 -12.39 -14.00
CA ARG A 228 -32.03 -11.88 -14.58
C ARG A 228 -30.83 -12.30 -13.74
N ALA A 229 -30.62 -13.61 -13.65
CA ALA A 229 -29.52 -14.20 -12.90
C ALA A 229 -29.01 -15.47 -13.59
N ASN A 230 -27.85 -15.96 -13.19
CA ASN A 230 -27.30 -17.22 -13.68
C ASN A 230 -27.98 -18.42 -13.00
N HIS A 231 -28.91 -19.06 -13.68
CA HIS A 231 -29.61 -20.26 -13.21
C HIS A 231 -28.83 -21.56 -13.47
N GLU A 232 -27.78 -21.52 -14.25
CA GLU A 232 -26.98 -22.72 -14.61
C GLU A 232 -25.92 -23.07 -13.56
N ALA A 233 -25.50 -22.10 -12.75
CA ALA A 233 -24.44 -22.29 -11.76
C ALA A 233 -24.82 -23.31 -10.68
N TYR A 234 -26.04 -23.29 -10.17
CA TYR A 234 -26.46 -24.16 -9.07
C TYR A 234 -26.45 -25.66 -9.44
N PRO A 235 -27.00 -26.10 -10.59
CA PRO A 235 -26.87 -27.50 -11.03
C PRO A 235 -25.43 -27.96 -11.17
N LEU A 236 -24.54 -27.10 -11.66
CA LEU A 236 -23.11 -27.43 -11.77
C LEU A 236 -22.46 -27.54 -10.39
N GLN A 237 -22.82 -26.68 -9.45
CA GLN A 237 -22.37 -26.79 -8.06
C GLN A 237 -22.87 -28.07 -7.39
N GLN A 238 -24.11 -28.46 -7.62
CA GLN A 238 -24.65 -29.72 -7.09
C GLN A 238 -23.86 -30.93 -7.60
N LYS A 239 -23.55 -30.97 -8.90
CA LYS A 239 -22.70 -32.02 -9.52
C LYS A 239 -21.31 -32.07 -8.89
N ALA A 240 -20.68 -30.90 -8.78
CA ALA A 240 -19.35 -30.79 -8.18
C ALA A 240 -19.35 -31.19 -6.70
N ASN A 241 -20.27 -30.66 -5.90
CA ASN A 241 -20.36 -30.91 -4.47
C ASN A 241 -20.54 -32.39 -4.13
N ALA A 242 -21.39 -33.10 -4.88
CA ALA A 242 -21.61 -34.54 -4.67
C ALA A 242 -20.29 -35.32 -4.80
N LYS A 243 -19.51 -35.04 -5.82
CA LYS A 243 -18.20 -35.70 -6.05
C LYS A 243 -17.13 -35.22 -5.07
N LEU A 244 -17.11 -33.94 -4.71
CA LEU A 244 -16.20 -33.40 -3.70
C LEU A 244 -16.41 -34.08 -2.33
N LEU A 245 -17.64 -34.32 -1.91
CA LEU A 245 -17.94 -35.04 -0.67
C LEU A 245 -17.47 -36.49 -0.72
N GLU A 246 -17.59 -37.18 -1.89
CA GLU A 246 -17.04 -38.52 -2.08
C GLU A 246 -15.52 -38.54 -1.98
N LEU A 247 -14.85 -37.62 -2.66
CA LEU A 247 -13.37 -37.49 -2.65
C LEU A 247 -12.84 -37.10 -1.26
N ALA A 248 -13.57 -36.24 -0.53
CA ALA A 248 -13.26 -35.88 0.84
C ALA A 248 -13.16 -37.09 1.78
N ARG A 249 -14.16 -37.98 1.67
CA ARG A 249 -14.18 -39.24 2.46
C ARG A 249 -13.07 -40.19 2.00
N LYS A 250 -12.87 -40.31 0.70
CA LYS A 250 -11.85 -41.25 0.12
C LYS A 250 -10.44 -40.86 0.53
N TYR A 251 -10.09 -39.59 0.61
CA TYR A 251 -8.74 -39.09 0.86
C TYR A 251 -8.55 -38.47 2.24
N ASP A 252 -9.54 -38.60 3.11
CA ASP A 252 -9.53 -37.98 4.47
C ASP A 252 -9.21 -36.49 4.40
N ILE A 253 -9.99 -35.76 3.61
CA ILE A 253 -9.91 -34.30 3.45
C ILE A 253 -11.14 -33.68 4.05
N LYS A 254 -10.95 -32.64 4.89
CA LYS A 254 -12.06 -31.89 5.46
C LYS A 254 -12.69 -30.98 4.41
N VAL A 255 -14.00 -30.82 4.52
CA VAL A 255 -14.76 -29.90 3.66
C VAL A 255 -15.06 -28.61 4.40
N ILE A 256 -15.08 -27.52 3.67
CA ILE A 256 -15.61 -26.22 4.13
C ILE A 256 -16.73 -25.77 3.19
N CYS A 257 -17.55 -24.84 3.64
CA CYS A 257 -18.46 -24.13 2.77
C CYS A 257 -18.09 -22.65 2.68
N SER A 258 -18.42 -22.05 1.55
CA SER A 258 -18.21 -20.63 1.31
C SER A 258 -19.33 -20.05 0.45
N ASN A 259 -19.41 -18.74 0.37
CA ASN A 259 -20.40 -18.06 -0.44
C ASN A 259 -19.83 -17.22 -1.58
N ASP A 260 -18.52 -17.30 -1.84
CA ASP A 260 -17.89 -16.52 -2.92
C ASP A 260 -18.36 -15.05 -2.93
N VAL A 261 -18.20 -14.40 -1.77
CA VAL A 261 -18.78 -13.08 -1.50
C VAL A 261 -18.19 -12.04 -2.46
N HIS A 262 -19.06 -11.29 -3.13
CA HIS A 262 -18.70 -10.21 -4.04
C HIS A 262 -19.33 -8.86 -3.66
N PHE A 263 -20.34 -8.87 -2.82
CA PHE A 263 -20.98 -7.67 -2.29
C PHE A 263 -21.50 -7.91 -0.86
N VAL A 264 -21.78 -6.83 -0.13
CA VAL A 264 -22.01 -6.95 1.31
C VAL A 264 -23.42 -7.42 1.63
N ASP A 265 -24.44 -6.75 1.10
CA ASP A 265 -25.85 -7.00 1.40
C ASP A 265 -26.61 -7.43 0.16
N GLU A 266 -27.68 -8.21 0.35
CA GLU A 266 -28.54 -8.70 -0.74
C GLU A 266 -29.01 -7.56 -1.66
N GLU A 267 -29.35 -6.40 -1.10
CA GLU A 267 -29.79 -5.21 -1.85
C GLU A 267 -28.73 -4.66 -2.82
N ASN A 268 -27.44 -5.01 -2.63
CA ASN A 268 -26.36 -4.59 -3.52
C ASN A 268 -26.28 -5.43 -4.81
N ALA A 269 -27.05 -6.49 -4.95
CA ALA A 269 -26.98 -7.42 -6.08
C ALA A 269 -27.17 -6.73 -7.44
N GLU A 270 -28.09 -5.78 -7.52
CA GLU A 270 -28.37 -5.03 -8.77
C GLU A 270 -27.27 -4.00 -9.08
N ALA A 271 -26.66 -3.39 -8.07
CA ALA A 271 -25.49 -2.54 -8.25
C ALA A 271 -24.27 -3.36 -8.73
N HIS A 272 -24.07 -4.54 -8.13
CA HIS A 272 -23.04 -5.48 -8.56
C HIS A 272 -23.23 -5.94 -10.01
N ASP A 273 -24.46 -6.22 -10.43
CA ASP A 273 -24.78 -6.59 -11.82
C ASP A 273 -24.33 -5.50 -12.82
N ARG A 274 -24.53 -4.23 -12.46
CA ARG A 274 -24.06 -3.08 -13.26
C ARG A 274 -22.52 -2.98 -13.27
N LEU A 275 -21.87 -3.29 -12.16
CA LEU A 275 -20.42 -3.35 -12.09
C LEU A 275 -19.86 -4.43 -13.05
N ILE A 276 -20.50 -5.59 -13.14
CA ILE A 276 -20.13 -6.65 -14.08
C ILE A 276 -20.32 -6.20 -15.54
N CYS A 277 -21.38 -5.45 -15.83
CA CYS A 277 -21.55 -4.83 -17.14
C CYS A 277 -20.39 -3.89 -17.50
N LEU A 278 -19.94 -3.06 -16.55
CA LEU A 278 -18.77 -2.19 -16.72
C LEU A 278 -17.51 -2.98 -17.01
N SER A 279 -17.27 -4.05 -16.25
CA SER A 279 -16.10 -4.92 -16.41
C SER A 279 -16.02 -5.57 -17.78
N THR A 280 -17.17 -6.01 -18.31
CA THR A 280 -17.27 -6.77 -19.57
C THR A 280 -17.55 -5.90 -20.79
N GLY A 281 -17.78 -4.60 -20.60
CA GLY A 281 -18.13 -3.67 -21.67
C GLY A 281 -19.52 -3.92 -22.29
N LYS A 282 -20.42 -4.54 -21.52
CA LYS A 282 -21.76 -4.90 -21.96
C LYS A 282 -22.82 -3.96 -21.36
N ASP A 283 -23.98 -3.93 -21.98
CA ASP A 283 -25.14 -3.24 -21.43
C ASP A 283 -26.03 -4.20 -20.64
N LEU A 284 -26.86 -3.66 -19.77
CA LEU A 284 -27.69 -4.43 -18.87
C LEU A 284 -28.71 -5.37 -19.56
N ASP A 285 -29.12 -5.00 -20.78
CA ASP A 285 -30.07 -5.77 -21.61
C ASP A 285 -29.40 -6.69 -22.65
N ASP A 286 -28.07 -6.74 -22.69
CA ASP A 286 -27.35 -7.64 -23.60
C ASP A 286 -27.57 -9.11 -23.18
N PRO A 287 -28.18 -9.96 -24.04
CA PRO A 287 -28.48 -11.35 -23.68
C PRO A 287 -27.23 -12.23 -23.61
N THR A 288 -26.08 -11.78 -24.10
CA THR A 288 -24.82 -12.54 -24.12
C THR A 288 -23.89 -12.18 -22.96
N ARG A 289 -24.31 -11.25 -22.11
CA ARG A 289 -23.48 -10.79 -21.00
C ARG A 289 -23.33 -11.83 -19.89
N MET A 290 -22.25 -11.72 -19.14
CA MET A 290 -22.00 -12.51 -17.95
C MET A 290 -23.02 -12.16 -16.86
N LEU A 291 -23.57 -13.19 -16.22
CA LEU A 291 -24.51 -13.08 -15.10
C LEU A 291 -23.95 -13.81 -13.89
N TYR A 292 -24.05 -13.20 -12.72
CA TYR A 292 -23.94 -13.86 -11.42
C TYR A 292 -25.30 -14.41 -10.98
N THR A 293 -25.29 -15.24 -9.94
CA THR A 293 -26.55 -15.80 -9.38
C THR A 293 -27.31 -14.81 -8.54
N LYS A 294 -26.71 -13.69 -8.18
CA LYS A 294 -27.18 -12.67 -7.21
C LYS A 294 -27.31 -13.20 -5.78
N GLN A 295 -26.68 -14.32 -5.48
CA GLN A 295 -26.60 -14.93 -4.16
C GLN A 295 -25.25 -14.68 -3.45
N GLU A 296 -24.35 -13.93 -4.06
CA GLU A 296 -22.97 -13.73 -3.63
C GLU A 296 -22.83 -12.61 -2.58
N TRP A 297 -23.92 -12.29 -1.83
CA TRP A 297 -23.79 -11.38 -0.69
C TRP A 297 -23.12 -12.05 0.52
N MET A 298 -22.59 -11.24 1.40
CA MET A 298 -22.04 -11.72 2.66
C MET A 298 -23.18 -12.19 3.57
N LYS A 299 -23.47 -13.48 3.53
CA LYS A 299 -24.52 -14.11 4.33
C LYS A 299 -24.15 -14.14 5.82
N THR A 300 -25.16 -14.04 6.67
CA THR A 300 -25.00 -14.23 8.12
C THR A 300 -24.73 -15.69 8.46
N LYS A 301 -24.27 -15.95 9.68
CA LYS A 301 -24.09 -17.33 10.17
C LYS A 301 -25.39 -18.14 10.07
N ALA A 302 -26.53 -17.51 10.37
CA ALA A 302 -27.83 -18.16 10.28
C ALA A 302 -28.19 -18.54 8.83
N GLU A 303 -27.96 -17.64 7.87
CA GLU A 303 -28.20 -17.91 6.45
C GLU A 303 -27.30 -19.03 5.92
N MET A 304 -26.00 -19.04 6.30
CA MET A 304 -25.07 -20.09 5.91
C MET A 304 -25.43 -21.44 6.54
N ASN A 305 -25.86 -21.47 7.81
CA ASN A 305 -26.35 -22.68 8.46
C ASN A 305 -27.58 -23.26 7.75
N ALA A 306 -28.52 -22.42 7.30
CA ALA A 306 -29.66 -22.87 6.54
C ALA A 306 -29.30 -23.48 5.18
N LEU A 307 -28.27 -22.90 4.51
CA LEU A 307 -27.78 -23.40 3.21
C LEU A 307 -27.08 -24.76 3.30
N PHE A 308 -26.40 -25.04 4.41
CA PHE A 308 -25.56 -26.23 4.60
C PHE A 308 -26.00 -27.08 5.80
N GLU A 309 -27.27 -27.08 6.10
CA GLU A 309 -27.88 -27.83 7.20
C GLU A 309 -27.55 -29.33 7.13
N ASP A 310 -27.48 -29.89 5.94
CA ASP A 310 -27.13 -31.29 5.64
C ASP A 310 -25.65 -31.63 5.74
N VAL A 311 -24.75 -30.62 5.79
CA VAL A 311 -23.31 -30.78 5.91
C VAL A 311 -22.75 -29.85 6.98
N PRO A 312 -23.14 -30.03 8.26
CA PRO A 312 -22.77 -29.08 9.32
C PRO A 312 -21.26 -28.98 9.57
N GLU A 313 -20.50 -30.04 9.27
CA GLU A 313 -19.04 -30.04 9.35
C GLU A 313 -18.39 -29.03 8.38
N ALA A 314 -19.02 -28.75 7.25
CA ALA A 314 -18.53 -27.74 6.30
C ALA A 314 -18.55 -26.31 6.90
N LEU A 315 -19.48 -26.05 7.83
CA LEU A 315 -19.53 -24.81 8.60
C LEU A 315 -18.48 -24.79 9.70
N SER A 316 -18.47 -25.81 10.55
CA SER A 316 -17.56 -25.87 11.72
C SER A 316 -16.09 -25.94 11.31
N ASN A 317 -15.75 -26.57 10.18
CA ASN A 317 -14.39 -26.62 9.67
C ASN A 317 -13.82 -25.26 9.25
N THR A 318 -14.68 -24.26 9.01
CA THR A 318 -14.20 -22.88 8.79
C THR A 318 -13.54 -22.30 10.04
N LEU A 319 -14.01 -22.70 11.21
CA LEU A 319 -13.41 -22.35 12.51
C LEU A 319 -12.08 -23.05 12.73
N GLU A 320 -11.95 -24.30 12.23
CA GLU A 320 -10.65 -24.99 12.29
C GLU A 320 -9.57 -24.21 11.51
N ILE A 321 -9.92 -23.71 10.34
CA ILE A 321 -9.01 -22.85 9.57
C ILE A 321 -8.70 -21.55 10.34
N LEU A 322 -9.73 -20.91 10.91
CA LEU A 322 -9.54 -19.71 11.73
C LEU A 322 -8.58 -19.95 12.90
N ASP A 323 -8.71 -21.09 13.57
CA ASP A 323 -7.86 -21.45 14.70
C ASP A 323 -6.41 -21.76 14.28
N LYS A 324 -6.21 -22.32 13.08
CA LYS A 324 -4.88 -22.55 12.51
C LYS A 324 -4.16 -21.26 12.13
N VAL A 325 -4.89 -20.19 11.81
CA VAL A 325 -4.30 -18.90 11.44
C VAL A 325 -3.80 -18.18 12.69
N GLU A 326 -2.51 -17.87 12.71
CA GLU A 326 -1.86 -17.15 13.78
C GLU A 326 -2.14 -15.64 13.70
N TYR A 327 -1.98 -14.94 14.82
CA TYR A 327 -1.87 -13.48 14.81
C TYR A 327 -0.43 -13.10 14.46
N TYR A 328 -0.24 -12.42 13.35
CA TYR A 328 1.05 -11.87 12.94
C TYR A 328 0.87 -10.46 12.40
N SER A 329 1.93 -9.67 12.43
CA SER A 329 1.95 -8.35 11.85
C SER A 329 2.61 -8.38 10.47
N ILE A 330 2.04 -7.63 9.53
CA ILE A 330 2.67 -7.34 8.25
C ILE A 330 3.42 -6.01 8.26
N ASP A 331 3.41 -5.32 9.40
CA ASP A 331 4.15 -4.10 9.65
C ASP A 331 5.57 -4.43 10.09
N HIS A 332 6.51 -3.61 9.67
CA HIS A 332 7.92 -3.77 9.98
C HIS A 332 8.57 -2.44 10.32
N ALA A 333 9.63 -2.48 11.15
CA ALA A 333 10.49 -1.32 11.37
C ALA A 333 11.14 -0.86 10.05
N PRO A 334 11.51 0.42 9.93
CA PRO A 334 12.10 0.94 8.70
C PRO A 334 13.28 0.12 8.18
N ILE A 335 13.23 -0.24 6.91
CA ILE A 335 14.25 -1.01 6.20
C ILE A 335 15.06 -0.05 5.35
N MET A 336 16.23 0.35 5.85
CA MET A 336 17.10 1.28 5.15
C MET A 336 17.73 0.61 3.94
N PRO A 337 17.64 1.22 2.75
CA PRO A 337 18.40 0.77 1.59
C PRO A 337 19.91 0.89 1.85
N THR A 338 20.70 0.07 1.17
CA THR A 338 22.15 0.01 1.36
C THR A 338 22.87 0.85 0.31
N PHE A 339 23.72 1.77 0.76
CA PHE A 339 24.62 2.51 -0.09
C PHE A 339 26.00 1.83 -0.12
N ALA A 340 26.60 1.68 -1.30
CA ALA A 340 27.93 1.12 -1.43
C ALA A 340 29.00 2.15 -1.02
N ILE A 341 29.58 1.98 0.16
CA ILE A 341 30.69 2.81 0.64
C ILE A 341 31.96 2.44 -0.13
N PRO A 342 32.77 3.41 -0.63
CA PRO A 342 34.05 3.13 -1.23
C PRO A 342 35.00 2.36 -0.29
N GLU A 343 35.61 1.27 -0.79
CA GLU A 343 36.42 0.38 0.03
C GLU A 343 37.68 1.08 0.63
N ASP A 344 38.21 2.10 -0.06
CA ASP A 344 39.31 2.92 0.40
C ASP A 344 38.97 3.81 1.61
N PHE A 345 37.70 4.08 1.83
CA PHE A 345 37.20 4.73 3.05
C PHE A 345 37.10 3.75 4.22
N GLY A 346 36.59 2.57 3.97
CA GLY A 346 36.44 1.53 4.98
C GLY A 346 35.42 0.46 4.59
N THR A 347 35.47 -0.65 5.31
CA THR A 347 34.56 -1.77 5.16
C THR A 347 33.90 -2.10 6.48
N GLU A 348 32.73 -2.74 6.45
CA GLU A 348 32.01 -3.19 7.65
C GLU A 348 32.87 -4.16 8.47
N GLU A 349 33.59 -5.08 7.81
CA GLU A 349 34.49 -6.01 8.47
C GLU A 349 35.67 -5.27 9.16
N GLY A 350 36.23 -4.26 8.51
CA GLY A 350 37.29 -3.41 9.10
C GLY A 350 36.76 -2.67 10.34
N TYR A 351 35.52 -2.22 10.33
CA TYR A 351 34.90 -1.57 11.48
C TYR A 351 34.63 -2.56 12.62
N ARG A 352 34.24 -3.82 12.33
CA ARG A 352 34.10 -4.89 13.34
C ARG A 352 35.40 -5.22 14.04
N GLN A 353 36.53 -5.09 13.35
CA GLN A 353 37.87 -5.29 13.93
C GLN A 353 38.34 -4.08 14.73
N LYS A 354 37.95 -2.88 14.36
CA LYS A 354 38.42 -1.62 14.94
C LYS A 354 37.61 -1.18 16.17
N TYR A 355 36.31 -1.41 16.21
CA TYR A 355 35.38 -0.95 17.25
C TYR A 355 34.76 -2.10 18.00
N THR A 356 34.67 -1.97 19.32
CA THR A 356 33.98 -2.94 20.19
C THR A 356 32.49 -2.63 20.30
N GLU A 357 31.68 -3.58 20.76
CA GLU A 357 30.28 -3.34 21.07
C GLU A 357 30.09 -2.24 22.11
N LYS A 358 31.04 -2.11 23.05
CA LYS A 358 31.02 -1.02 24.03
C LYS A 358 31.21 0.35 23.37
N ASP A 359 32.14 0.45 22.42
CA ASP A 359 32.34 1.69 21.68
C ASP A 359 31.07 2.12 20.95
N LEU A 360 30.38 1.16 20.32
CA LEU A 360 29.10 1.40 19.66
C LEU A 360 28.01 1.77 20.64
N PHE A 361 27.93 1.07 21.78
CA PHE A 361 26.96 1.40 22.82
C PHE A 361 27.12 2.84 23.29
N ASP A 362 28.33 3.24 23.63
CA ASP A 362 28.62 4.61 24.08
C ASP A 362 28.28 5.64 22.99
N GLU A 363 28.69 5.40 21.74
CA GLU A 363 28.46 6.32 20.61
C GLU A 363 26.98 6.52 20.27
N PHE A 364 26.17 5.47 20.34
CA PHE A 364 24.76 5.53 19.96
C PHE A 364 23.80 5.89 21.10
N THR A 365 24.26 5.87 22.35
CA THR A 365 23.40 6.10 23.53
C THR A 365 23.75 7.35 24.32
N GLN A 366 24.96 7.89 24.16
CA GLN A 366 25.36 9.17 24.70
C GLN A 366 24.92 10.32 23.78
N ASP A 367 24.98 11.58 24.26
CA ASP A 367 24.75 12.75 23.42
C ASP A 367 25.98 13.04 22.52
N GLU A 368 25.88 14.06 21.68
CA GLU A 368 26.93 14.49 20.76
C GLU A 368 28.22 14.95 21.46
N ASN A 369 28.19 15.21 22.76
CA ASN A 369 29.31 15.59 23.62
C ASN A 369 29.84 14.43 24.47
N GLY A 370 29.28 13.22 24.29
CA GLY A 370 29.69 12.03 25.04
C GLY A 370 29.10 11.93 26.46
N LYS A 371 28.04 12.68 26.77
CA LYS A 371 27.37 12.62 28.06
C LYS A 371 26.28 11.54 28.05
N VAL A 372 26.22 10.77 29.13
CA VAL A 372 25.15 9.78 29.34
C VAL A 372 23.83 10.50 29.57
N VAL A 373 22.85 10.27 28.70
CA VAL A 373 21.52 10.90 28.70
C VAL A 373 20.38 9.90 28.82
N LEU A 374 20.68 8.61 28.70
CA LEU A 374 19.72 7.51 28.81
C LEU A 374 20.09 6.60 29.98
N ASP A 375 19.10 6.08 30.68
CA ASP A 375 19.33 4.95 31.58
C ASP A 375 19.64 3.67 30.79
N GLU A 376 20.09 2.62 31.50
CA GLU A 376 20.56 1.38 30.88
C GLU A 376 19.44 0.68 30.08
N ASP A 377 18.21 0.67 30.57
CA ASP A 377 17.07 0.04 29.88
C ASP A 377 16.69 0.78 28.62
N ALA A 378 16.61 2.11 28.66
CA ALA A 378 16.34 2.96 27.49
C ALA A 378 17.48 2.86 26.45
N ALA A 379 18.73 2.80 26.89
CA ALA A 379 19.89 2.62 26.04
C ALA A 379 19.83 1.26 25.31
N ASN A 380 19.60 0.17 26.01
CA ASN A 380 19.46 -1.16 25.43
C ASN A 380 18.26 -1.25 24.48
N ALA A 381 17.14 -0.62 24.81
CA ALA A 381 15.97 -0.54 23.94
C ALA A 381 16.28 0.21 22.63
N LYS A 382 17.08 1.27 22.71
CA LYS A 382 17.55 2.02 21.52
C LYS A 382 18.41 1.15 20.62
N ILE A 383 19.39 0.43 21.17
CA ILE A 383 20.25 -0.51 20.42
C ILE A 383 19.40 -1.57 19.70
N LYS A 384 18.45 -2.18 20.43
CA LYS A 384 17.54 -3.17 19.86
C LYS A 384 16.69 -2.60 18.72
N ARG A 385 16.18 -1.37 18.88
CA ARG A 385 15.39 -0.67 17.85
C ARG A 385 16.18 -0.44 16.58
N LEU A 386 17.48 -0.15 16.68
CA LEU A 386 18.39 0.05 15.54
C LEU A 386 18.81 -1.26 14.87
N GLY A 387 18.39 -2.40 15.39
CA GLY A 387 18.63 -3.73 14.82
C GLY A 387 19.76 -4.52 15.46
N GLY A 388 20.20 -4.09 16.65
CA GLY A 388 21.30 -4.74 17.39
C GLY A 388 22.67 -4.39 16.89
N TYR A 389 23.73 -4.86 17.58
CA TYR A 389 25.11 -4.52 17.27
C TYR A 389 25.52 -4.89 15.86
N ASP A 390 25.00 -5.97 15.30
CA ASP A 390 25.31 -6.38 13.93
C ASP A 390 24.99 -5.29 12.90
N LYS A 391 23.89 -4.57 13.08
CA LYS A 391 23.52 -3.47 12.19
C LYS A 391 24.19 -2.15 12.54
N LEU A 392 24.59 -1.94 13.80
CA LEU A 392 25.24 -0.71 14.23
C LEU A 392 26.59 -0.47 13.55
N TYR A 393 27.35 -1.52 13.27
CA TYR A 393 28.59 -1.41 12.51
C TYR A 393 28.38 -0.79 11.13
N ARG A 394 27.34 -1.21 10.45
CA ARG A 394 26.96 -0.65 9.14
C ARG A 394 26.51 0.79 9.26
N ILE A 395 25.65 1.10 10.22
CA ILE A 395 25.17 2.46 10.46
C ILE A 395 26.32 3.39 10.79
N LYS A 396 27.28 2.94 11.62
CA LYS A 396 28.48 3.73 11.95
C LYS A 396 29.33 4.01 10.72
N LEU A 397 29.61 3.02 9.89
CA LEU A 397 30.37 3.18 8.65
C LEU A 397 29.70 4.20 7.73
N GLU A 398 28.40 4.09 7.53
CA GLU A 398 27.61 5.03 6.72
C GLU A 398 27.61 6.43 7.34
N ALA A 399 27.49 6.55 8.67
CA ALA A 399 27.50 7.83 9.37
C ALA A 399 28.87 8.52 9.26
N ASP A 400 29.97 7.80 9.39
CA ASP A 400 31.30 8.35 9.26
C ASP A 400 31.58 8.82 7.82
N TYR A 401 31.10 8.06 6.83
CA TYR A 401 31.23 8.47 5.42
C TYR A 401 30.34 9.69 5.10
N LEU A 402 29.13 9.73 5.64
CA LEU A 402 28.24 10.89 5.53
C LEU A 402 28.88 12.15 6.15
N ALA A 403 29.48 12.01 7.33
CA ALA A 403 30.18 13.10 8.00
C ALA A 403 31.35 13.61 7.14
N LYS A 404 32.14 12.72 6.55
CA LYS A 404 33.22 13.10 5.63
C LYS A 404 32.68 13.94 4.48
N LEU A 405 31.65 13.45 3.79
CA LEU A 405 31.07 14.18 2.66
C LEU A 405 30.47 15.53 3.07
N ALA A 406 29.79 15.57 4.24
CA ALA A 406 29.21 16.81 4.76
C ALA A 406 30.26 17.86 5.10
N PHE A 407 31.35 17.49 5.78
CA PHE A 407 32.46 18.42 6.09
C PHE A 407 33.22 18.84 4.84
N ASP A 408 33.45 17.94 3.89
CA ASP A 408 34.10 18.30 2.60
C ASP A 408 33.22 19.30 1.82
N GLY A 409 31.91 19.12 1.84
CA GLY A 409 30.94 20.06 1.25
C GLY A 409 30.90 21.40 2.00
N ALA A 410 30.91 21.36 3.33
CA ALA A 410 30.90 22.56 4.16
C ALA A 410 32.11 23.47 3.91
N LYS A 411 33.29 22.89 3.78
CA LYS A 411 34.50 23.64 3.44
C LYS A 411 34.42 24.37 2.11
N LYS A 412 33.74 23.77 1.12
CA LYS A 412 33.49 24.39 -0.18
C LYS A 412 32.48 25.53 -0.12
N LEU A 413 31.47 25.43 0.74
CA LEU A 413 30.36 26.39 0.81
C LEU A 413 30.61 27.52 1.82
N TYR A 414 31.19 27.19 2.97
CA TYR A 414 31.39 28.15 4.08
C TYR A 414 32.89 28.60 4.23
N GLY A 415 33.82 27.96 3.50
CA GLY A 415 35.26 28.24 3.59
C GLY A 415 35.99 27.30 4.55
N ASP A 416 37.32 27.36 4.51
CA ASP A 416 38.22 26.57 5.39
C ASP A 416 39.24 27.53 6.05
N PRO A 417 39.28 27.64 7.38
CA PRO A 417 38.59 26.86 8.40
C PRO A 417 37.07 27.21 8.53
N LEU A 418 36.31 26.22 8.94
CA LEU A 418 34.88 26.41 9.27
C LEU A 418 34.70 27.23 10.57
N SER A 419 33.68 28.05 10.64
CA SER A 419 33.29 28.69 11.89
C SER A 419 32.80 27.69 12.94
N ASP A 420 32.85 28.06 14.22
CA ASP A 420 32.36 27.19 15.29
C ASP A 420 30.85 26.93 15.16
N GLU A 421 30.08 27.93 14.77
CA GLU A 421 28.62 27.79 14.49
C GLU A 421 28.32 26.70 13.46
N VAL A 422 29.01 26.71 12.33
CA VAL A 422 28.83 25.69 11.28
C VAL A 422 29.26 24.32 11.78
N LYS A 423 30.38 24.19 12.47
CA LYS A 423 30.86 22.93 13.05
C LYS A 423 29.86 22.34 14.03
N GLU A 424 29.40 23.13 14.98
CA GLU A 424 28.43 22.69 15.99
C GLU A 424 27.12 22.24 15.37
N ARG A 425 26.63 22.99 14.39
CA ARG A 425 25.41 22.63 13.64
C ARG A 425 25.56 21.31 12.90
N LEU A 426 26.67 21.10 12.20
CA LEU A 426 26.93 19.85 11.47
C LEU A 426 27.09 18.66 12.43
N VAL A 427 27.85 18.81 13.50
CA VAL A 427 28.02 17.76 14.52
C VAL A 427 26.65 17.36 15.12
N PHE A 428 25.85 18.32 15.48
CA PHE A 428 24.50 18.11 16.02
C PHE A 428 23.61 17.35 15.04
N GLU A 429 23.50 17.82 13.79
CA GLU A 429 22.65 17.19 12.78
C GLU A 429 23.12 15.76 12.43
N LEU A 430 24.43 15.57 12.24
CA LEU A 430 25.01 14.26 11.95
C LEU A 430 24.79 13.26 13.10
N TYR A 431 24.89 13.73 14.33
CA TYR A 431 24.58 12.91 15.49
C TYR A 431 23.12 12.43 15.49
N ILE A 432 22.15 13.33 15.24
CA ILE A 432 20.73 12.96 15.15
C ILE A 432 20.50 11.96 14.01
N MET A 433 21.02 12.21 12.82
CA MET A 433 20.91 11.31 11.68
C MET A 433 21.46 9.91 11.98
N LYS A 434 22.63 9.82 12.61
CA LYS A 434 23.28 8.57 13.02
C LYS A 434 22.43 7.80 14.03
N THR A 435 22.04 8.45 15.12
CA THR A 435 21.32 7.80 16.22
C THR A 435 19.87 7.46 15.91
N MET A 436 19.30 8.05 14.88
CA MET A 436 18.01 7.64 14.31
C MET A 436 18.11 6.51 13.27
N GLY A 437 19.34 6.20 12.80
CA GLY A 437 19.60 5.12 11.84
C GLY A 437 19.41 5.49 10.38
N PHE A 438 19.54 6.78 10.02
CA PHE A 438 19.25 7.30 8.67
C PHE A 438 20.43 7.68 7.78
N PRO A 439 21.72 7.45 8.11
CA PRO A 439 22.83 7.88 7.25
C PRO A 439 22.72 7.31 5.82
N GLY A 440 22.35 6.04 5.66
CA GLY A 440 22.19 5.41 4.36
C GLY A 440 21.15 6.09 3.47
N TYR A 441 20.07 6.57 4.04
CA TYR A 441 19.03 7.32 3.31
C TYR A 441 19.60 8.62 2.71
N PHE A 442 20.34 9.42 3.51
CA PHE A 442 20.96 10.64 3.02
C PHE A 442 22.03 10.38 1.96
N LEU A 443 22.81 9.31 2.12
CA LEU A 443 23.81 8.90 1.13
C LEU A 443 23.18 8.56 -0.22
N ILE A 444 22.07 7.84 -0.23
CA ILE A 444 21.34 7.50 -1.45
C ILE A 444 20.73 8.73 -2.10
N VAL A 445 20.12 9.61 -1.32
CA VAL A 445 19.52 10.85 -1.85
C VAL A 445 20.58 11.74 -2.49
N GLN A 446 21.71 11.96 -1.82
CA GLN A 446 22.81 12.74 -2.41
C GLN A 446 23.38 12.08 -3.66
N ASP A 447 23.44 10.75 -3.71
CA ASP A 447 23.99 10.00 -4.83
C ASP A 447 23.17 10.20 -6.11
N PHE A 448 21.87 9.99 -6.07
CA PHE A 448 21.05 10.18 -7.28
C PHE A 448 20.89 11.66 -7.67
N ILE A 449 20.90 12.60 -6.72
CA ILE A 449 20.89 14.03 -7.03
C ILE A 449 22.20 14.44 -7.71
N ASN A 450 23.33 13.98 -7.20
CA ASN A 450 24.64 14.23 -7.80
C ASN A 450 24.74 13.62 -9.21
N ALA A 451 24.27 12.38 -9.39
CA ALA A 451 24.23 11.73 -10.68
C ALA A 451 23.32 12.48 -11.67
N ALA A 452 22.17 12.96 -11.24
CA ALA A 452 21.27 13.77 -12.08
C ALA A 452 21.98 15.01 -12.62
N ARG A 453 22.68 15.75 -11.75
CA ARG A 453 23.38 16.98 -12.11
C ARG A 453 24.63 16.75 -12.95
N THR A 454 25.45 15.77 -12.61
CA THR A 454 26.81 15.63 -13.18
C THR A 454 26.91 14.61 -14.31
N GLN A 455 26.08 13.57 -14.30
CA GLN A 455 26.12 12.49 -15.29
C GLN A 455 24.98 12.55 -16.30
N LEU A 456 23.78 12.94 -15.87
CA LEU A 456 22.57 12.87 -16.68
C LEU A 456 22.16 14.23 -17.28
N GLY A 457 22.76 15.31 -16.83
CA GLY A 457 22.38 16.66 -17.28
C GLY A 457 20.96 17.05 -16.92
N VAL A 458 20.43 16.51 -15.82
CA VAL A 458 19.07 16.77 -15.33
C VAL A 458 19.12 17.87 -14.28
N SER A 459 18.28 18.89 -14.44
CA SER A 459 18.17 19.96 -13.42
C SER A 459 17.45 19.47 -12.18
N VAL A 460 18.01 19.83 -11.02
CA VAL A 460 17.45 19.52 -9.71
C VAL A 460 17.11 20.81 -8.99
N GLY A 461 15.92 20.87 -8.41
CA GLY A 461 15.43 22.04 -7.67
C GLY A 461 16.27 22.33 -6.42
N PRO A 462 16.16 23.55 -5.87
CA PRO A 462 16.94 23.98 -4.70
C PRO A 462 16.50 23.31 -3.39
N GLY A 463 15.43 22.55 -3.41
CA GLY A 463 14.82 21.89 -2.26
C GLY A 463 13.46 22.47 -1.91
N ARG A 464 12.68 21.69 -1.20
CA ARG A 464 11.36 22.06 -0.69
C ARG A 464 11.11 21.43 0.68
N GLY A 465 10.05 21.89 1.35
CA GLY A 465 9.60 21.33 2.61
C GLY A 465 10.62 21.51 3.74
N SER A 466 10.57 20.61 4.71
CA SER A 466 11.35 20.70 5.95
C SER A 466 12.86 20.38 5.76
N ALA A 467 13.23 19.66 4.70
CA ALA A 467 14.62 19.33 4.42
C ALA A 467 15.52 20.56 4.22
N ALA A 468 14.94 21.70 3.83
CA ALA A 468 15.65 22.97 3.72
C ALA A 468 16.25 23.44 5.07
N GLY A 469 15.74 22.94 6.21
CA GLY A 469 16.27 23.21 7.56
C GLY A 469 17.55 22.44 7.90
N SER A 470 18.07 21.57 7.04
CA SER A 470 19.27 20.77 7.30
C SER A 470 20.52 21.38 6.66
N ALA A 471 21.51 21.71 7.48
CA ALA A 471 22.83 22.15 7.02
C ALA A 471 23.62 20.98 6.38
N VAL A 472 23.44 19.77 6.86
CA VAL A 472 24.04 18.57 6.25
C VAL A 472 23.49 18.38 4.85
N ALA A 473 22.17 18.48 4.64
CA ALA A 473 21.56 18.39 3.31
C ALA A 473 22.11 19.48 2.37
N TYR A 474 22.29 20.69 2.86
CA TYR A 474 22.92 21.77 2.10
C TYR A 474 24.36 21.45 1.72
N CYS A 475 25.17 20.99 2.65
CA CYS A 475 26.56 20.61 2.41
C CYS A 475 26.74 19.42 1.45
N LEU A 476 25.79 18.50 1.44
CA LEU A 476 25.77 17.36 0.52
C LEU A 476 25.24 17.72 -0.89
N GLY A 477 24.70 18.93 -1.07
CA GLY A 477 24.08 19.35 -2.32
C GLY A 477 22.67 18.78 -2.54
N ILE A 478 22.05 18.20 -1.52
CA ILE A 478 20.64 17.77 -1.56
C ILE A 478 19.74 19.00 -1.69
N THR A 479 20.01 20.04 -0.91
CA THR A 479 19.36 21.35 -1.02
C THR A 479 20.38 22.40 -1.41
N LYS A 480 19.90 23.55 -1.91
CA LYS A 480 20.71 24.75 -2.22
C LYS A 480 20.31 25.95 -1.40
N ILE A 481 19.64 25.74 -0.28
CA ILE A 481 19.21 26.74 0.66
C ILE A 481 20.08 26.63 1.91
N ASP A 482 20.76 27.72 2.26
CA ASP A 482 21.58 27.77 3.48
C ASP A 482 20.69 27.97 4.71
N PRO A 483 20.50 26.94 5.55
CA PRO A 483 19.60 27.04 6.70
C PRO A 483 20.16 27.96 7.80
N ILE A 484 21.46 28.18 7.85
CA ILE A 484 22.09 29.09 8.82
C ILE A 484 21.81 30.53 8.43
N GLN A 485 21.95 30.87 7.16
CA GLN A 485 21.67 32.21 6.63
C GLN A 485 20.21 32.63 6.87
N TYR A 486 19.26 31.69 6.73
CA TYR A 486 17.81 31.95 6.84
C TYR A 486 17.23 31.55 8.20
N ASP A 487 18.07 31.21 9.18
CA ASP A 487 17.66 30.80 10.54
C ASP A 487 16.60 29.69 10.55
N LEU A 488 16.80 28.67 9.72
CA LEU A 488 15.89 27.52 9.59
C LEU A 488 16.23 26.45 10.64
N LEU A 489 15.18 25.89 11.26
CA LEU A 489 15.31 24.93 12.34
C LEU A 489 15.38 23.50 11.79
N PHE A 490 16.43 22.75 12.19
CA PHE A 490 16.61 21.35 11.88
C PHE A 490 15.52 20.45 12.51
N GLU A 491 15.04 20.80 13.69
CA GLU A 491 14.03 20.06 14.44
C GLU A 491 12.68 19.99 13.73
N ARG A 492 12.43 20.85 12.75
CA ARG A 492 11.27 20.75 11.86
C ARG A 492 11.42 19.63 10.84
N PHE A 493 12.63 19.25 10.53
CA PHE A 493 12.95 18.19 9.57
C PHE A 493 13.09 16.84 10.27
N LEU A 494 13.96 16.73 11.27
CA LEU A 494 14.15 15.53 12.08
C LEU A 494 14.06 15.88 13.56
N ASN A 495 13.21 15.19 14.27
CA ASN A 495 13.04 15.32 15.70
C ASN A 495 13.19 13.95 16.35
N PRO A 496 14.18 13.73 17.23
CA PRO A 496 14.39 12.46 17.91
C PRO A 496 13.21 12.04 18.80
N ASP A 497 12.38 12.99 19.25
CA ASP A 497 11.18 12.72 20.04
C ASP A 497 10.00 12.22 19.19
N ARG A 498 10.06 12.43 17.88
CA ARG A 498 9.14 11.90 16.90
C ARG A 498 9.86 10.85 16.06
N ILE A 499 9.50 9.59 16.24
CA ILE A 499 9.97 8.51 15.36
C ILE A 499 9.22 8.62 14.03
N SER A 500 9.62 9.58 13.19
CA SER A 500 9.15 9.71 11.81
C SER A 500 10.32 9.53 10.85
N LEU A 501 10.04 8.90 9.72
CA LEU A 501 11.00 8.81 8.63
C LEU A 501 11.29 10.20 8.06
N PRO A 502 12.54 10.49 7.63
CA PRO A 502 12.83 11.69 6.89
C PRO A 502 12.07 11.67 5.55
N ASP A 503 11.48 12.79 5.19
CA ASP A 503 10.78 12.97 3.92
C ASP A 503 11.50 14.05 3.11
N ILE A 504 12.25 13.63 2.09
CA ILE A 504 12.99 14.51 1.20
C ILE A 504 12.33 14.46 -0.18
N ASP A 505 11.53 15.47 -0.48
CA ASP A 505 10.99 15.70 -1.80
C ASP A 505 12.06 16.29 -2.72
N VAL A 506 12.31 15.66 -3.86
CA VAL A 506 13.29 16.13 -4.84
C VAL A 506 12.60 16.51 -6.14
N ASP A 507 12.76 17.76 -6.54
CA ASP A 507 12.29 18.25 -7.83
C ASP A 507 13.34 18.04 -8.92
N PHE A 508 12.95 17.34 -9.98
CA PHE A 508 13.72 17.22 -11.22
C PHE A 508 13.00 17.95 -12.36
N ASP A 509 13.74 18.37 -13.36
CA ASP A 509 13.06 18.79 -14.58
C ASP A 509 12.23 17.62 -15.13
N ASP A 510 11.02 17.91 -15.64
CA ASP A 510 10.08 16.86 -16.02
C ASP A 510 10.53 16.09 -17.27
N ASP A 511 11.38 16.67 -18.10
CA ASP A 511 11.96 16.00 -19.27
C ASP A 511 13.01 14.96 -18.86
N GLY A 512 13.78 15.24 -17.80
CA GLY A 512 14.90 14.39 -17.35
C GLY A 512 14.56 13.40 -16.21
N ARG A 513 13.39 13.54 -15.59
CA ARG A 513 13.00 12.71 -14.44
C ARG A 513 13.06 11.20 -14.75
N GLY A 514 12.60 10.79 -15.92
CA GLY A 514 12.62 9.37 -16.36
C GLY A 514 14.03 8.79 -16.43
N GLU A 515 15.02 9.59 -16.84
CA GLU A 515 16.44 9.20 -16.88
C GLU A 515 17.00 8.93 -15.47
N VAL A 516 16.61 9.75 -14.50
CA VAL A 516 17.03 9.56 -13.11
C VAL A 516 16.47 8.26 -12.54
N LEU A 517 15.20 7.97 -12.79
CA LEU A 517 14.56 6.72 -12.37
C LEU A 517 15.22 5.48 -12.99
N ARG A 518 15.58 5.54 -14.28
CA ARG A 518 16.32 4.48 -14.95
C ARG A 518 17.69 4.27 -14.33
N TRP A 519 18.44 5.34 -14.10
CA TRP A 519 19.75 5.28 -13.45
C TRP A 519 19.68 4.66 -12.05
N VAL A 520 18.67 5.06 -11.24
CA VAL A 520 18.43 4.49 -9.91
C VAL A 520 18.14 2.99 -10.00
N THR A 521 17.28 2.59 -10.92
CA THR A 521 16.92 1.18 -11.13
C THR A 521 18.13 0.33 -11.55
N GLU A 522 18.96 0.86 -12.44
CA GLU A 522 20.19 0.17 -12.88
C GLU A 522 21.22 0.06 -11.75
N LYS A 523 21.40 1.14 -10.98
CA LYS A 523 22.41 1.18 -9.91
C LYS A 523 22.04 0.33 -8.70
N TYR A 524 20.79 0.42 -8.24
CA TYR A 524 20.34 -0.24 -7.00
C TYR A 524 19.74 -1.64 -7.22
N GLY A 525 19.40 -1.99 -8.44
CA GLY A 525 18.86 -3.29 -8.84
C GLY A 525 17.39 -3.25 -9.21
N GLN A 526 17.04 -3.91 -10.32
CA GLN A 526 15.67 -3.96 -10.84
C GLN A 526 14.68 -4.62 -9.86
N GLU A 527 15.16 -5.56 -9.05
CA GLU A 527 14.37 -6.27 -8.04
C GLU A 527 14.18 -5.47 -6.74
N LYS A 528 14.91 -4.37 -6.59
CA LYS A 528 14.92 -3.52 -5.37
C LYS A 528 14.21 -2.19 -5.55
N VAL A 529 13.87 -1.82 -6.77
CA VAL A 529 13.25 -0.53 -7.11
C VAL A 529 11.88 -0.76 -7.70
N ALA A 530 10.86 -0.14 -7.11
CA ALA A 530 9.50 -0.21 -7.60
C ALA A 530 8.78 1.12 -7.50
N HIS A 531 7.89 1.35 -8.45
CA HIS A 531 6.91 2.43 -8.34
C HIS A 531 5.82 2.09 -7.34
N ILE A 532 5.15 3.10 -6.82
CA ILE A 532 4.02 2.91 -5.91
C ILE A 532 2.72 2.91 -6.70
N ILE A 533 1.82 2.00 -6.37
CA ILE A 533 0.48 1.93 -6.96
C ILE A 533 -0.41 3.08 -6.49
N THR A 534 -1.36 3.45 -7.33
CA THR A 534 -2.52 4.26 -6.96
C THR A 534 -3.81 3.57 -7.37
N TYR A 535 -4.89 3.80 -6.63
CA TYR A 535 -6.21 3.26 -6.94
C TYR A 535 -7.14 4.38 -7.40
N GLY A 536 -7.64 4.26 -8.63
CA GLY A 536 -8.70 5.11 -9.14
C GLY A 536 -10.05 4.61 -8.65
N THR A 537 -10.83 5.48 -8.04
CA THR A 537 -12.18 5.16 -7.56
C THR A 537 -13.26 5.81 -8.44
N MET A 538 -14.47 5.26 -8.40
CA MET A 538 -15.65 5.82 -9.06
C MET A 538 -16.09 7.08 -8.31
N ALA A 539 -15.59 8.25 -8.72
CA ALA A 539 -16.02 9.53 -8.18
C ALA A 539 -17.48 9.83 -8.56
N THR A 540 -18.12 10.77 -7.86
CA THR A 540 -19.55 11.07 -7.96
C THR A 540 -20.07 11.20 -9.39
N LYS A 541 -19.46 12.07 -10.21
CA LYS A 541 -19.88 12.26 -11.61
C LYS A 541 -19.59 11.02 -12.48
N MET A 542 -18.49 10.32 -12.21
CA MET A 542 -18.13 9.10 -12.92
C MET A 542 -19.09 7.95 -12.62
N ALA A 543 -19.49 7.79 -11.35
CA ALA A 543 -20.47 6.79 -10.96
C ALA A 543 -21.82 6.97 -11.68
N ILE A 544 -22.29 8.21 -11.79
CA ILE A 544 -23.51 8.55 -12.54
C ILE A 544 -23.35 8.17 -14.03
N LYS A 545 -22.24 8.57 -14.66
CA LYS A 545 -21.98 8.27 -16.08
C LYS A 545 -21.85 6.79 -16.36
N ASP A 546 -21.14 6.06 -15.53
CA ASP A 546 -20.92 4.62 -15.71
C ASP A 546 -22.23 3.83 -15.56
N VAL A 547 -23.04 4.12 -14.55
CA VAL A 547 -24.34 3.47 -14.39
C VAL A 547 -25.32 3.85 -15.51
N ALA A 548 -25.36 5.13 -15.87
CA ALA A 548 -26.20 5.60 -16.98
C ALA A 548 -25.87 4.88 -18.29
N ARG A 549 -24.59 4.70 -18.59
CA ARG A 549 -24.13 4.02 -19.79
C ARG A 549 -24.63 2.58 -19.87
N VAL A 550 -24.45 1.79 -18.82
CA VAL A 550 -24.87 0.38 -18.85
C VAL A 550 -26.38 0.20 -18.86
N GLN A 551 -27.13 1.19 -18.39
CA GLN A 551 -28.60 1.23 -18.42
C GLN A 551 -29.16 1.85 -19.69
N LYS A 552 -28.30 2.34 -20.59
CA LYS A 552 -28.70 3.06 -21.82
C LYS A 552 -29.51 4.33 -21.58
N LEU A 553 -29.27 5.00 -20.46
CA LEU A 553 -29.78 6.35 -20.28
C LEU A 553 -29.14 7.27 -21.34
N PRO A 554 -29.92 8.10 -22.03
CA PRO A 554 -29.35 9.02 -23.04
C PRO A 554 -28.24 9.87 -22.48
N LEU A 555 -27.16 10.06 -23.27
CA LEU A 555 -25.99 10.81 -22.84
C LEU A 555 -26.32 12.25 -22.40
N SER A 556 -27.28 12.89 -23.07
CA SER A 556 -27.78 14.22 -22.71
C SER A 556 -28.35 14.27 -21.28
N GLU A 557 -29.07 13.24 -20.86
CA GLU A 557 -29.61 13.13 -19.50
C GLU A 557 -28.49 12.85 -18.48
N SER A 558 -27.57 11.96 -18.81
CA SER A 558 -26.39 11.69 -17.99
C SER A 558 -25.56 12.96 -17.78
N ASP A 559 -25.31 13.73 -18.83
CA ASP A 559 -24.59 15.00 -18.75
C ASP A 559 -25.36 16.05 -17.94
N ARG A 560 -26.68 16.10 -18.08
CA ARG A 560 -27.54 16.97 -17.27
C ARG A 560 -27.40 16.65 -15.77
N LEU A 561 -27.50 15.39 -15.41
CA LEU A 561 -27.33 14.94 -14.00
C LEU A 561 -25.93 15.29 -13.46
N CYS A 562 -24.89 15.06 -14.24
CA CYS A 562 -23.51 15.39 -13.84
C CYS A 562 -23.27 16.88 -13.64
N LYS A 563 -23.91 17.74 -14.46
CA LYS A 563 -23.82 19.20 -14.31
C LYS A 563 -24.52 19.71 -13.04
N LEU A 564 -25.53 19.01 -12.54
CA LEU A 564 -26.21 19.33 -11.29
C LEU A 564 -25.34 19.06 -10.05
N VAL A 565 -24.34 18.17 -10.16
CA VAL A 565 -23.42 17.89 -9.06
C VAL A 565 -22.48 19.07 -8.86
N PRO A 566 -22.49 19.75 -7.69
CA PRO A 566 -21.61 20.88 -7.45
C PRO A 566 -20.15 20.45 -7.34
N ASP A 567 -19.23 21.38 -7.59
CA ASP A 567 -17.80 21.10 -7.41
C ASP A 567 -17.40 21.09 -5.93
N LYS A 568 -18.17 21.77 -5.09
CA LYS A 568 -17.96 21.84 -3.63
C LYS A 568 -19.28 21.98 -2.90
N ILE A 569 -19.39 21.33 -1.75
CA ILE A 569 -20.52 21.46 -0.82
C ILE A 569 -19.99 22.15 0.45
N PRO A 570 -20.61 23.25 0.96
CA PRO A 570 -20.18 23.89 2.19
C PRO A 570 -20.19 22.92 3.37
N ASP A 571 -19.10 22.89 4.14
CA ASP A 571 -18.92 22.11 5.37
C ASP A 571 -19.16 20.59 5.26
N LYS A 572 -19.22 20.06 4.04
CA LYS A 572 -19.44 18.62 3.78
C LYS A 572 -18.52 18.10 2.69
N LYS A 573 -18.14 16.83 2.81
CA LYS A 573 -17.45 16.11 1.75
C LYS A 573 -18.35 15.99 0.53
N LEU A 574 -17.80 16.23 -0.66
CA LEU A 574 -18.48 15.95 -1.91
C LEU A 574 -18.64 14.45 -2.09
N ASN A 575 -19.88 13.98 -2.07
CA ASN A 575 -20.32 12.65 -2.46
C ASN A 575 -21.76 12.74 -2.94
N LEU A 576 -22.25 11.68 -3.55
CA LEU A 576 -23.59 11.68 -4.14
C LEU A 576 -24.72 11.88 -3.11
N PRO A 577 -24.72 11.21 -1.95
CA PRO A 577 -25.73 11.47 -0.91
C PRO A 577 -25.77 12.93 -0.45
N ASN A 578 -24.63 13.55 -0.21
CA ASN A 578 -24.54 14.97 0.19
C ASN A 578 -24.94 15.90 -0.97
N ALA A 579 -24.59 15.57 -2.20
CA ALA A 579 -24.99 16.35 -3.37
C ALA A 579 -26.52 16.30 -3.58
N ILE A 580 -27.15 15.12 -3.43
CA ILE A 580 -28.60 14.99 -3.49
C ILE A 580 -29.27 15.79 -2.39
N ALA A 581 -28.77 15.74 -1.17
CA ALA A 581 -29.31 16.51 -0.04
C ALA A 581 -29.19 18.05 -0.24
N TYR A 582 -28.18 18.47 -0.99
CA TYR A 582 -27.89 19.90 -1.23
C TYR A 582 -28.58 20.48 -2.45
N VAL A 583 -28.81 19.68 -3.52
CA VAL A 583 -29.36 20.14 -4.81
C VAL A 583 -30.79 19.61 -5.02
N PRO A 584 -31.81 20.49 -5.01
CA PRO A 584 -33.21 20.05 -5.20
C PRO A 584 -33.48 19.28 -6.47
N GLU A 585 -32.82 19.61 -7.57
CA GLU A 585 -32.97 18.96 -8.86
C GLU A 585 -32.42 17.52 -8.83
N LEU A 586 -31.39 17.23 -8.02
CA LEU A 586 -30.90 15.87 -7.79
C LEU A 586 -31.85 15.07 -6.91
N GLN A 587 -32.54 15.68 -5.96
CA GLN A 587 -33.63 15.05 -5.21
C GLN A 587 -34.77 14.64 -6.14
N ALA A 588 -35.15 15.52 -7.06
CA ALA A 588 -36.14 15.21 -8.09
C ALA A 588 -35.71 14.06 -9.00
N ALA A 589 -34.44 13.99 -9.35
CA ALA A 589 -33.89 12.88 -10.14
C ALA A 589 -33.93 11.55 -9.38
N GLU A 590 -33.62 11.55 -8.09
CA GLU A 590 -33.71 10.35 -7.23
C GLU A 590 -35.13 9.83 -7.10
N ALA A 591 -36.13 10.71 -7.10
CA ALA A 591 -37.54 10.40 -7.05
C ALA A 591 -38.22 10.41 -8.43
N SER A 592 -37.46 10.41 -9.53
CA SER A 592 -38.00 10.52 -10.90
C SER A 592 -39.00 9.41 -11.21
N PRO A 593 -40.08 9.74 -11.91
CA PRO A 593 -41.01 8.73 -12.43
C PRO A 593 -40.36 7.89 -13.56
N ASP A 594 -39.33 8.41 -14.23
CA ASP A 594 -38.56 7.64 -15.21
C ASP A 594 -37.66 6.61 -14.48
N PRO A 595 -37.92 5.30 -14.67
CA PRO A 595 -37.11 4.26 -14.02
C PRO A 595 -35.64 4.33 -14.35
N LEU A 596 -35.23 4.75 -15.57
CA LEU A 596 -33.85 4.84 -15.96
C LEU A 596 -33.11 5.94 -15.16
N VAL A 597 -33.72 7.10 -14.97
CA VAL A 597 -33.15 8.19 -14.16
C VAL A 597 -33.07 7.79 -12.69
N ARG A 598 -34.17 7.29 -12.15
CA ARG A 598 -34.26 6.86 -10.74
C ARG A 598 -33.23 5.79 -10.41
N ASP A 599 -33.13 4.75 -11.25
CA ASP A 599 -32.21 3.63 -11.04
C ASP A 599 -30.75 4.06 -11.23
N THR A 600 -30.47 4.99 -12.16
CA THR A 600 -29.15 5.58 -12.31
C THR A 600 -28.69 6.24 -11.01
N MET A 601 -29.52 7.05 -10.39
CA MET A 601 -29.19 7.70 -9.12
C MET A 601 -29.02 6.70 -7.98
N LYS A 602 -29.93 5.71 -7.88
CA LYS A 602 -29.90 4.67 -6.86
C LYS A 602 -28.59 3.87 -6.89
N TYR A 603 -28.26 3.34 -8.06
CA TYR A 603 -27.08 2.46 -8.20
C TYR A 603 -25.76 3.21 -8.28
N ALA A 604 -25.77 4.45 -8.77
CA ALA A 604 -24.60 5.33 -8.66
C ALA A 604 -24.22 5.61 -7.20
N LYS A 605 -25.19 5.80 -6.30
CA LYS A 605 -24.94 5.92 -4.85
C LYS A 605 -24.26 4.68 -4.27
N MET A 606 -24.66 3.50 -4.70
CA MET A 606 -24.12 2.23 -4.21
C MET A 606 -22.71 1.96 -4.74
N LEU A 607 -22.39 2.42 -5.96
CA LEU A 607 -21.10 2.18 -6.61
C LEU A 607 -20.10 3.31 -6.40
N GLU A 608 -20.54 4.49 -5.95
CA GLU A 608 -19.63 5.61 -5.67
C GLU A 608 -18.52 5.20 -4.68
N GLY A 609 -17.29 5.52 -5.00
CA GLY A 609 -16.13 5.17 -4.18
C GLY A 609 -15.55 3.78 -4.44
N ASN A 610 -16.23 2.94 -5.24
CA ASN A 610 -15.71 1.62 -5.59
C ASN A 610 -14.42 1.75 -6.40
N VAL A 611 -13.44 0.88 -6.15
CA VAL A 611 -12.19 0.88 -6.92
C VAL A 611 -12.48 0.45 -8.35
N ARG A 612 -12.05 1.27 -9.30
CA ARG A 612 -12.27 1.07 -10.73
C ARG A 612 -11.06 0.54 -11.47
N GLY A 613 -9.88 0.91 -11.02
CA GLY A 613 -8.64 0.51 -11.66
C GLY A 613 -7.42 0.96 -10.88
N THR A 614 -6.27 0.56 -11.37
CA THR A 614 -4.97 0.92 -10.81
C THR A 614 -4.23 1.92 -11.70
N GLY A 615 -3.36 2.68 -11.09
CA GLY A 615 -2.41 3.56 -11.75
C GLY A 615 -1.06 3.50 -11.08
N VAL A 616 -0.12 4.27 -11.56
CA VAL A 616 1.20 4.45 -10.98
C VAL A 616 1.26 5.81 -10.32
N HIS A 617 1.78 5.87 -9.10
CA HIS A 617 1.97 7.14 -8.39
C HIS A 617 2.90 8.06 -9.18
N ALA A 618 2.53 9.34 -9.25
CA ALA A 618 3.26 10.29 -10.10
C ALA A 618 4.72 10.50 -9.69
N CYS A 619 5.04 10.31 -8.42
CA CYS A 619 6.33 10.70 -7.83
C CYS A 619 6.98 9.59 -7.01
N GLY A 620 6.18 8.88 -6.22
CA GLY A 620 6.69 7.94 -5.21
C GLY A 620 7.35 6.71 -5.81
N THR A 621 8.56 6.45 -5.35
CA THR A 621 9.37 5.30 -5.72
C THR A 621 9.94 4.66 -4.46
N ILE A 622 9.98 3.35 -4.42
CA ILE A 622 10.62 2.58 -3.35
C ILE A 622 12.00 2.13 -3.81
N ILE A 623 12.99 2.36 -2.97
CA ILE A 623 14.31 1.75 -3.10
C ILE A 623 14.50 0.86 -1.87
N CYS A 624 14.50 -0.45 -2.07
CA CYS A 624 14.60 -1.43 -0.99
C CYS A 624 16.04 -1.92 -0.82
N ARG A 625 16.39 -2.35 0.38
CA ARG A 625 17.67 -3.03 0.67
C ARG A 625 17.76 -4.39 0.00
N ASP A 626 16.67 -5.14 0.07
CA ASP A 626 16.53 -6.52 -0.41
C ASP A 626 15.63 -6.58 -1.64
N ASP A 627 15.38 -7.77 -2.16
CA ASP A 627 14.30 -7.96 -3.14
C ASP A 627 12.98 -7.46 -2.54
N ILE A 628 12.30 -6.59 -3.26
CA ILE A 628 11.09 -5.94 -2.75
C ILE A 628 9.97 -6.93 -2.42
N THR A 629 9.97 -8.09 -3.10
CA THR A 629 9.03 -9.19 -2.85
C THR A 629 9.31 -9.98 -1.57
N ASP A 630 10.39 -9.68 -0.87
CA ASP A 630 10.61 -10.19 0.48
C ASP A 630 9.71 -9.47 1.50
N TRP A 631 9.17 -8.31 1.16
CA TRP A 631 8.46 -7.42 2.07
C TRP A 631 7.00 -7.13 1.64
N VAL A 632 6.76 -6.87 0.36
CA VAL A 632 5.45 -6.50 -0.16
C VAL A 632 5.17 -7.19 -1.49
N PRO A 633 3.89 -7.48 -1.80
CA PRO A 633 3.52 -7.96 -3.12
C PRO A 633 3.70 -6.87 -4.18
N VAL A 634 4.10 -7.29 -5.37
CA VAL A 634 4.24 -6.40 -6.52
C VAL A 634 3.32 -6.82 -7.67
N SER A 635 2.98 -5.86 -8.49
CA SER A 635 2.36 -6.02 -9.79
C SER A 635 3.24 -5.37 -10.86
N THR A 636 2.76 -5.34 -12.09
CA THR A 636 3.46 -4.70 -13.20
C THR A 636 2.57 -3.67 -13.88
N ALA A 637 3.19 -2.63 -14.42
CA ALA A 637 2.56 -1.66 -15.29
C ALA A 637 3.47 -1.39 -16.50
N ASP A 638 2.89 -0.94 -17.61
CA ASP A 638 3.66 -0.54 -18.77
C ASP A 638 4.17 0.90 -18.59
N ASP A 639 5.46 1.09 -18.81
CA ASP A 639 6.03 2.43 -18.97
C ASP A 639 5.50 3.04 -20.26
N LYS A 640 4.87 4.19 -20.16
CA LYS A 640 4.24 4.87 -21.30
C LYS A 640 5.24 5.38 -22.34
N GLU A 641 6.48 5.60 -21.92
CA GLU A 641 7.53 6.13 -22.79
C GLU A 641 8.29 5.01 -23.51
N THR A 642 8.63 3.94 -22.80
CA THR A 642 9.47 2.85 -23.33
C THR A 642 8.66 1.62 -23.74
N GLY A 643 7.44 1.46 -23.21
CA GLY A 643 6.62 0.25 -23.38
C GLY A 643 7.12 -0.95 -22.57
N GLU A 644 8.18 -0.78 -21.78
CA GLU A 644 8.71 -1.81 -20.92
C GLU A 644 7.87 -2.02 -19.66
N LYS A 645 7.91 -3.24 -19.10
CA LYS A 645 7.26 -3.53 -17.82
C LYS A 645 8.08 -3.00 -16.66
N MET A 646 7.44 -2.25 -15.78
CA MET A 646 8.03 -1.79 -14.53
C MET A 646 7.33 -2.42 -13.33
N LEU A 647 8.08 -2.62 -12.23
CA LEU A 647 7.54 -3.08 -10.96
C LEU A 647 6.73 -1.99 -10.29
N VAL A 648 5.56 -2.39 -9.79
CA VAL A 648 4.67 -1.51 -9.03
C VAL A 648 4.27 -2.24 -7.75
N THR A 649 4.38 -1.60 -6.59
CA THR A 649 3.93 -2.19 -5.33
C THR A 649 2.41 -2.41 -5.35
N GLN A 650 1.92 -3.42 -4.64
CA GLN A 650 0.48 -3.63 -4.51
C GLN A 650 -0.15 -2.84 -3.36
N TYR A 651 0.65 -2.32 -2.44
CA TYR A 651 0.20 -1.42 -1.38
C TYR A 651 0.45 0.03 -1.79
N GLU A 652 -0.51 0.91 -1.51
CA GLU A 652 -0.43 2.32 -1.88
C GLU A 652 0.45 3.16 -0.96
N GLY A 653 0.82 4.36 -1.41
CA GLY A 653 1.76 5.24 -0.72
C GLY A 653 1.36 5.67 0.68
N SER A 654 0.05 5.74 0.98
CA SER A 654 -0.45 6.11 2.30
C SER A 654 -0.20 5.06 3.40
N VAL A 655 0.04 3.81 3.01
CA VAL A 655 0.19 2.67 3.94
C VAL A 655 1.48 1.87 3.74
N ILE A 656 2.22 2.12 2.67
CA ILE A 656 3.41 1.33 2.33
C ILE A 656 4.53 1.46 3.38
N GLU A 657 4.66 2.62 4.00
CA GLU A 657 5.70 2.89 5.00
C GLU A 657 5.51 2.07 6.29
N ASP A 658 4.28 1.69 6.61
CA ASP A 658 4.02 0.79 7.74
C ASP A 658 4.71 -0.57 7.58
N THR A 659 4.96 -1.00 6.33
CA THR A 659 5.65 -2.25 6.01
C THR A 659 7.17 -2.16 6.14
N GLY A 660 7.69 -1.01 6.54
CA GLY A 660 9.12 -0.73 6.68
C GLY A 660 9.79 -0.20 5.40
N LEU A 661 9.11 -0.19 4.27
CA LEU A 661 9.65 0.35 3.04
C LEU A 661 9.64 1.88 3.06
N ILE A 662 10.67 2.48 2.49
CA ILE A 662 10.86 3.93 2.47
C ILE A 662 10.50 4.47 1.10
N LYS A 663 9.54 5.40 1.11
CA LYS A 663 9.13 6.13 -0.08
C LYS A 663 10.10 7.28 -0.35
N MET A 664 10.53 7.40 -1.59
CA MET A 664 11.29 8.54 -2.09
C MET A 664 10.49 9.22 -3.19
N ASP A 665 10.29 10.53 -3.09
CA ASP A 665 9.48 11.28 -4.03
C ASP A 665 10.34 11.97 -5.08
N PHE A 666 10.27 11.47 -6.33
CA PHE A 666 10.90 12.03 -7.53
C PHE A 666 9.87 12.90 -8.27
N LEU A 667 9.85 14.18 -7.96
CA LEU A 667 8.87 15.11 -8.51
C LEU A 667 9.34 15.66 -9.86
N GLY A 668 8.48 15.63 -10.86
CA GLY A 668 8.70 16.32 -12.13
C GLY A 668 8.17 17.74 -12.06
N LEU A 669 9.03 18.73 -12.25
CA LEU A 669 8.66 20.15 -12.20
C LEU A 669 8.95 20.83 -13.53
N LYS A 670 7.88 21.18 -14.27
CA LYS A 670 7.98 21.90 -15.57
C LYS A 670 8.74 23.20 -15.49
N THR A 671 8.66 23.90 -14.37
CA THR A 671 9.38 25.15 -14.15
C THR A 671 10.90 24.97 -14.27
N LEU A 672 11.44 23.84 -13.82
CA LEU A 672 12.85 23.53 -13.98
C LEU A 672 13.23 23.31 -15.45
N SER A 673 12.38 22.65 -16.24
CA SER A 673 12.58 22.51 -17.68
C SER A 673 12.54 23.85 -18.40
N ILE A 674 11.62 24.73 -18.01
CA ILE A 674 11.51 26.09 -18.55
C ILE A 674 12.76 26.92 -18.23
N ILE A 675 13.25 26.88 -17.01
CA ILE A 675 14.45 27.57 -16.58
C ILE A 675 15.68 27.05 -17.35
N LYS A 676 15.81 25.72 -17.46
CA LYS A 676 16.89 25.07 -18.20
C LYS A 676 16.91 25.53 -19.67
N GLU A 677 15.76 25.56 -20.33
CA GLU A 677 15.61 26.05 -21.69
C GLU A 677 15.91 27.55 -21.81
N ALA A 678 15.45 28.37 -20.85
CA ALA A 678 15.76 29.80 -20.82
C ALA A 678 17.26 30.07 -20.71
N VAL A 679 17.97 29.35 -19.85
CA VAL A 679 19.44 29.45 -19.71
C VAL A 679 20.13 29.03 -21.00
N ALA A 680 19.70 27.95 -21.64
CA ALA A 680 20.22 27.50 -22.92
C ALA A 680 20.01 28.57 -24.03
N ASN A 681 18.85 29.19 -24.05
CA ASN A 681 18.55 30.27 -25.01
C ASN A 681 19.39 31.53 -24.76
N VAL A 682 19.63 31.94 -23.53
CA VAL A 682 20.51 33.05 -23.20
C VAL A 682 21.95 32.76 -23.64
N ARG A 683 22.43 31.55 -23.37
CA ARG A 683 23.75 31.12 -23.85
C ARG A 683 23.85 31.18 -25.41
N LEU A 684 22.84 30.62 -26.08
CA LEU A 684 22.83 30.58 -27.56
C LEU A 684 22.76 31.97 -28.17
N HIS A 685 21.94 32.88 -27.67
CA HIS A 685 21.65 34.18 -28.31
C HIS A 685 22.49 35.34 -27.77
N ARG A 686 23.04 35.21 -26.54
CA ARG A 686 23.81 36.25 -25.88
C ARG A 686 25.26 35.86 -25.58
N GLY A 687 25.61 34.58 -25.71
CA GLY A 687 26.94 34.08 -25.36
C GLY A 687 27.25 34.18 -23.86
N LEU A 688 26.21 34.34 -23.01
CA LEU A 688 26.34 34.48 -21.56
C LEU A 688 26.11 33.14 -20.86
N GLU A 689 27.05 32.74 -20.02
CA GLU A 689 26.85 31.61 -19.10
C GLU A 689 26.19 32.13 -17.83
N LEU A 690 24.94 31.66 -17.57
CA LEU A 690 24.18 31.99 -16.38
C LEU A 690 24.24 30.85 -15.38
N ASP A 691 24.73 31.16 -14.20
CA ASP A 691 24.58 30.29 -13.02
C ASP A 691 23.34 30.77 -12.21
N ILE A 692 22.27 30.00 -12.31
CA ILE A 692 20.98 30.36 -11.69
C ILE A 692 21.11 30.46 -10.17
N ASP A 693 21.97 29.68 -9.56
CA ASP A 693 22.16 29.69 -8.10
C ASP A 693 22.85 30.98 -7.61
N LYS A 694 23.44 31.76 -8.52
CA LYS A 694 24.17 33.00 -8.24
C LYS A 694 23.51 34.28 -8.76
N ILE A 695 22.30 34.19 -9.35
CA ILE A 695 21.59 35.41 -9.78
C ILE A 695 21.19 36.25 -8.57
N SER A 696 21.14 37.57 -8.78
CA SER A 696 20.72 38.49 -7.73
C SER A 696 19.24 38.31 -7.37
N ILE A 697 18.96 38.23 -6.08
CA ILE A 697 17.59 38.21 -5.53
C ILE A 697 17.07 39.62 -5.18
N SER A 698 17.80 40.66 -5.56
CA SER A 698 17.48 42.06 -5.25
C SER A 698 17.22 42.90 -6.52
N ASP A 699 16.89 42.27 -7.65
CA ASP A 699 16.63 42.99 -8.90
C ASP A 699 15.32 43.79 -8.87
N PRO A 700 15.36 45.13 -8.96
CA PRO A 700 14.19 45.98 -8.86
C PRO A 700 13.15 45.75 -9.96
N ALA A 701 13.58 45.36 -11.16
CA ALA A 701 12.67 45.10 -12.28
C ALA A 701 11.82 43.85 -12.02
N THR A 702 12.41 42.82 -11.38
CA THR A 702 11.72 41.62 -10.96
C THR A 702 10.67 41.93 -9.90
N TYR A 703 11.02 42.72 -8.85
CA TYR A 703 10.05 43.13 -7.82
C TYR A 703 8.90 43.94 -8.40
N LYS A 704 9.18 44.84 -9.37
CA LYS A 704 8.13 45.57 -10.08
C LYS A 704 7.16 44.62 -10.78
N LEU A 705 7.65 43.56 -11.42
CA LEU A 705 6.80 42.54 -12.05
C LEU A 705 5.86 41.87 -11.04
N TYR A 706 6.39 41.53 -9.85
CA TYR A 706 5.60 40.98 -8.76
C TYR A 706 4.56 41.97 -8.21
N CYS A 707 4.95 43.22 -7.99
CA CYS A 707 4.03 44.31 -7.55
C CYS A 707 2.88 44.54 -8.54
N ASP A 708 3.16 44.45 -9.83
CA ASP A 708 2.15 44.57 -10.90
C ASP A 708 1.24 43.34 -11.00
N GLY A 709 1.58 42.23 -10.31
CA GLY A 709 0.85 40.96 -10.35
C GLY A 709 0.93 40.27 -11.72
N ARG A 710 1.94 40.59 -12.53
CA ARG A 710 2.18 39.99 -13.86
C ARG A 710 3.03 38.72 -13.74
N THR A 711 2.53 37.75 -13.00
CA THR A 711 3.27 36.57 -12.54
C THR A 711 2.81 35.26 -13.19
N ILE A 712 2.11 35.31 -14.31
CA ILE A 712 1.79 34.11 -15.10
C ILE A 712 3.10 33.49 -15.60
N GLY A 713 3.27 32.20 -15.41
CA GLY A 713 4.49 31.46 -15.73
C GLY A 713 5.55 31.47 -14.62
N THR A 714 5.30 32.12 -13.50
CA THR A 714 6.17 32.08 -12.32
C THR A 714 5.64 31.06 -11.29
N PHE A 715 6.51 30.15 -10.86
CA PHE A 715 6.12 29.04 -9.98
C PHE A 715 5.46 29.53 -8.70
N GLN A 716 4.28 28.98 -8.37
CA GLN A 716 3.45 29.25 -7.19
C GLN A 716 2.83 30.67 -7.07
N PHE A 717 3.14 31.59 -8.01
CA PHE A 717 2.61 32.95 -7.98
C PHE A 717 1.60 33.26 -9.12
N GLU A 718 1.16 32.22 -9.87
CA GLU A 718 0.37 32.35 -11.10
C GLU A 718 -1.13 32.53 -10.86
N SER A 719 -1.68 32.07 -9.74
CA SER A 719 -3.12 32.09 -9.51
C SER A 719 -3.66 33.52 -9.40
N ALA A 720 -4.91 33.74 -9.81
CA ALA A 720 -5.56 35.05 -9.70
C ALA A 720 -5.58 35.59 -8.26
N GLY A 721 -5.73 34.70 -7.27
CA GLY A 721 -5.64 35.05 -5.86
C GLY A 721 -4.26 35.55 -5.47
N MET A 722 -3.20 34.83 -5.90
CA MET A 722 -1.81 35.22 -5.65
C MET A 722 -1.44 36.54 -6.32
N GLN A 723 -1.85 36.73 -7.60
CA GLN A 723 -1.65 37.98 -8.31
C GLN A 723 -2.31 39.17 -7.59
N LYS A 724 -3.51 38.98 -7.05
CA LYS A 724 -4.20 39.99 -6.25
C LYS A 724 -3.42 40.29 -4.95
N TYR A 725 -2.97 39.26 -4.25
CA TYR A 725 -2.16 39.39 -3.03
C TYR A 725 -0.87 40.19 -3.27
N LEU A 726 -0.15 39.88 -4.35
CA LEU A 726 1.09 40.57 -4.71
C LEU A 726 0.87 42.06 -5.01
N ARG A 727 -0.25 42.42 -5.66
CA ARG A 727 -0.60 43.85 -5.88
C ARG A 727 -0.89 44.59 -4.58
N GLU A 728 -1.43 43.91 -3.59
CA GLU A 728 -1.72 44.49 -2.27
C GLU A 728 -0.44 44.54 -1.40
N LEU A 729 0.39 43.50 -1.42
CA LEU A 729 1.62 43.37 -0.65
C LEU A 729 2.71 44.32 -1.12
N GLN A 730 2.83 44.59 -2.43
CA GLN A 730 3.88 45.44 -3.04
C GLN A 730 5.30 45.01 -2.58
N PRO A 731 5.73 43.73 -2.85
CA PRO A 731 6.99 43.22 -2.32
C PRO A 731 8.20 44.04 -2.81
N SER A 732 9.12 44.32 -1.94
CA SER A 732 10.35 45.07 -2.20
C SER A 732 11.64 44.30 -1.85
N THR A 733 11.49 43.27 -1.04
CA THR A 733 12.57 42.36 -0.62
C THR A 733 12.20 40.90 -0.84
N PHE A 734 13.21 40.04 -0.78
CA PHE A 734 12.98 38.60 -0.91
C PHE A 734 12.17 38.04 0.28
N GLU A 735 12.37 38.61 1.46
CA GLU A 735 11.66 38.25 2.69
C GLU A 735 10.15 38.49 2.57
N ASP A 736 9.72 39.53 1.84
CA ASP A 736 8.30 39.79 1.58
C ASP A 736 7.64 38.66 0.78
N LEU A 737 8.41 37.89 -0.01
CA LEU A 737 7.94 36.76 -0.83
C LEU A 737 7.98 35.42 -0.09
N ILE A 738 8.73 35.34 1.04
CA ILE A 738 8.84 34.13 1.84
C ILE A 738 7.59 33.90 2.72
N ALA A 739 6.91 34.97 3.12
CA ALA A 739 5.81 34.99 4.09
C ALA A 739 4.53 34.24 3.64
#